data_e6c9202b667b58329e6e9807cbad4fbd
#
_entry.id   e6c9202b667b58329e6e9807cbad4fbd
#
_cell.length_a   1.000
_cell.length_b   1.000
_cell.length_c   1.000
_cell.angle_alpha   90.00
_cell.angle_beta   90.00
_cell.angle_gamma   90.00
#
_symmetry.space_group_name_H-M   'P 1'
#
loop_
_entity.id
_entity.type
_entity.pdbx_description
1 polymer ?
#
loop_
_entity_poly.entity_id
_entity_poly.type
_entity_poly.pdbx_seq_one_letter_code
_entity_poly.pdbx_strand_id
1 'polypeptide(L)'
;MQKISQLTDVPSIALYLGRIGAVPRSIRVAIIEEKKGKYWEDKAYIRFDPKARTVEASIDEHAPTEEELEAIVKDMGSYQWPGSKLLGKTFTLPLELQGESPDNIFEFRNKAGQLIMLQQRTEKTDRSKYRPWAYFDDDVWRMTEPDGPLPLWGMEYLKDHTTVFIHEGAKAARAVHRMLTDRTATASHPWGIDMSGAAHLGWIGGALNPSRTDWSQLAKSGVKQAYIVADNDEHGVKAVPRIARQLQGISVFSVEFNKQFPDSFDLADPWPADFYKQKGDVQLYRGPGFEDHLQPATWATSEFTPPGAKKPVIVLRNEFKRMWAWVKEVDLYVCVERPTLRYPKDIFDGYASAFSHGGKPVSGMLKAEWGSQLSKLAYRPDSDERIISHSGELRAINVYSPSRIGSSAGDAAPWLDFMRYLFPDPVERHEVMRWCATLIARTDIRMGYAVLLVTETQGIGKNTLGEKILAPLVGRHNCSFPNERELVESQFNSWLVNKRFAFIGEIYTGRSWKAANLLKSYITDRETAVNEKFIRSYTTENWIHVMACSNSLRALKLDNTDRRWMVPTLTETPWPHAQWVAFNDWIEGTGLNIIRRWAENFGDYVKVGQHAPMTERKREMQRESESEAVQLLRDWCEAHIDVPISVAEEAIKIMLQNRVKPLYESKLELRRVMERLGWVEFPERLTIDSMKQTVMMSPMVAAELASHPKEQNELRKWIRTTIQLPIDSESRTV
;
A
#
# COMPACT_ATOMS: atom_id res chain seq x y z
N MET A 1 -42.92 10.49 -38.75
CA MET A 1 -41.89 9.65 -39.39
C MET A 1 -42.33 9.44 -40.84
N GLN A 2 -41.62 10.00 -41.83
CA GLN A 2 -41.79 9.58 -43.21
C GLN A 2 -41.32 8.12 -43.30
N LYS A 3 -42.13 7.28 -43.89
CA LYS A 3 -41.75 5.89 -44.13
C LYS A 3 -40.71 5.89 -45.26
N ILE A 4 -39.63 5.09 -45.13
CA ILE A 4 -38.59 4.96 -46.15
C ILE A 4 -39.21 4.56 -47.48
N SER A 5 -40.34 3.81 -47.46
CA SER A 5 -41.12 3.43 -48.63
C SER A 5 -41.73 4.59 -49.43
N GLN A 6 -41.62 5.82 -48.96
CA GLN A 6 -42.06 7.05 -49.68
C GLN A 6 -40.89 7.79 -50.35
N LEU A 7 -39.68 7.32 -50.20
CA LEU A 7 -38.47 7.88 -50.78
C LEU A 7 -38.12 7.08 -52.02
N THR A 8 -38.23 7.69 -53.18
CA THR A 8 -38.07 7.02 -54.51
C THR A 8 -36.70 7.23 -55.14
N ASP A 9 -35.83 7.98 -54.50
CA ASP A 9 -34.49 8.27 -55.03
C ASP A 9 -33.42 8.17 -53.95
N VAL A 10 -32.18 7.87 -54.34
CA VAL A 10 -31.04 7.67 -53.43
C VAL A 10 -30.64 8.94 -52.69
N PRO A 11 -30.60 10.13 -53.29
CA PRO A 11 -30.34 11.37 -52.59
C PRO A 11 -31.34 11.62 -51.46
N SER A 12 -32.62 11.33 -51.67
CA SER A 12 -33.66 11.47 -50.65
C SER A 12 -33.49 10.45 -49.51
N ILE A 13 -33.11 9.22 -49.83
CA ILE A 13 -32.78 8.16 -48.83
C ILE A 13 -31.54 8.57 -48.03
N ALA A 14 -30.48 9.02 -48.68
CA ALA A 14 -29.25 9.46 -48.05
C ALA A 14 -29.47 10.67 -47.13
N LEU A 15 -30.29 11.67 -47.61
CA LEU A 15 -30.65 12.84 -46.85
C LEU A 15 -31.53 12.49 -45.64
N TYR A 16 -32.47 11.56 -45.78
CA TYR A 16 -33.28 11.08 -44.69
C TYR A 16 -32.45 10.36 -43.63
N LEU A 17 -31.56 9.47 -44.04
CA LEU A 17 -30.66 8.74 -43.14
C LEU A 17 -29.67 9.67 -42.44
N GLY A 18 -29.18 10.70 -43.13
CA GLY A 18 -28.37 11.76 -42.55
C GLY A 18 -29.13 12.55 -41.47
N ARG A 19 -30.40 12.89 -41.71
CA ARG A 19 -31.27 13.64 -40.76
C ARG A 19 -31.60 12.83 -39.50
N ILE A 20 -31.75 11.50 -39.60
CA ILE A 20 -32.00 10.65 -38.43
C ILE A 20 -30.70 10.22 -37.72
N GLY A 21 -29.52 10.72 -38.15
CA GLY A 21 -28.24 10.39 -37.53
C GLY A 21 -27.79 8.95 -37.75
N ALA A 22 -28.42 8.22 -38.70
CA ALA A 22 -28.09 6.85 -38.99
C ALA A 22 -27.26 6.76 -40.29
N VAL A 23 -26.00 6.34 -40.17
CA VAL A 23 -25.22 5.86 -41.32
C VAL A 23 -25.10 4.32 -41.13
N PRO A 24 -26.04 3.54 -41.67
CA PRO A 24 -26.03 2.11 -41.44
C PRO A 24 -24.85 1.46 -42.17
N ARG A 25 -24.29 0.43 -41.54
CA ARG A 25 -23.29 -0.45 -42.19
C ARG A 25 -23.89 -1.25 -43.36
N SER A 26 -25.19 -1.37 -43.39
CA SER A 26 -25.98 -1.89 -44.51
C SER A 26 -27.33 -1.21 -44.52
N ILE A 27 -27.73 -0.69 -45.65
CA ILE A 27 -29.09 -0.19 -45.89
C ILE A 27 -29.83 -1.40 -46.51
N ARG A 28 -30.84 -1.90 -45.79
CA ARG A 28 -31.82 -2.81 -46.39
C ARG A 28 -33.00 -1.97 -46.92
N VAL A 29 -33.13 -1.88 -48.20
CA VAL A 29 -34.29 -1.28 -48.80
C VAL A 29 -35.30 -2.44 -49.03
N ALA A 30 -36.23 -2.56 -48.07
CA ALA A 30 -37.35 -3.48 -48.25
C ALA A 30 -38.45 -2.74 -49.03
N ILE A 31 -38.80 -3.18 -50.21
CA ILE A 31 -40.03 -2.74 -50.89
C ILE A 31 -41.16 -3.51 -50.24
N ILE A 32 -41.98 -2.75 -49.51
CA ILE A 32 -43.11 -3.24 -48.76
C ILE A 32 -44.30 -3.40 -49.72
N GLU A 33 -44.59 -4.58 -50.17
CA GLU A 33 -45.96 -4.91 -50.56
C GLU A 33 -46.76 -5.24 -49.31
N GLU A 34 -47.75 -4.43 -49.02
CA GLU A 34 -48.71 -4.64 -47.95
C GLU A 34 -49.64 -5.78 -48.33
N LYS A 35 -49.29 -7.03 -48.02
CA LYS A 35 -50.21 -8.18 -48.02
C LYS A 35 -50.19 -8.83 -46.64
N LYS A 36 -51.28 -8.53 -45.92
CA LYS A 36 -51.89 -9.32 -44.86
C LYS A 36 -50.92 -10.08 -43.93
N GLY A 37 -50.43 -9.41 -42.95
CA GLY A 37 -50.26 -10.03 -41.64
C GLY A 37 -49.18 -11.10 -41.43
N LYS A 38 -48.19 -11.22 -42.30
CA LYS A 38 -47.06 -12.13 -42.09
C LYS A 38 -45.74 -11.51 -42.54
N TYR A 39 -44.77 -11.76 -41.73
CA TYR A 39 -43.35 -11.40 -41.76
C TYR A 39 -42.72 -11.12 -43.13
N TRP A 40 -41.90 -10.06 -43.17
CA TRP A 40 -41.17 -9.47 -44.26
C TRP A 40 -40.14 -10.41 -44.86
N GLU A 41 -40.25 -10.79 -46.10
CA GLU A 41 -39.14 -11.30 -46.89
C GLU A 41 -38.46 -10.15 -47.60
N ASP A 42 -37.14 -9.99 -47.41
CA ASP A 42 -36.32 -8.96 -48.08
C ASP A 42 -36.22 -9.31 -49.58
N LYS A 43 -36.82 -8.49 -50.41
CA LYS A 43 -36.80 -8.73 -51.86
C LYS A 43 -35.64 -8.03 -52.58
N ALA A 44 -35.04 -7.01 -51.96
CA ALA A 44 -33.82 -6.36 -52.43
C ALA A 44 -33.06 -5.79 -51.25
N TYR A 45 -31.75 -5.76 -51.30
CA TYR A 45 -30.96 -5.04 -50.33
C TYR A 45 -29.79 -4.30 -50.99
N ILE A 46 -29.48 -3.10 -50.44
CA ILE A 46 -28.28 -2.35 -50.75
C ILE A 46 -27.40 -2.39 -49.51
N ARG A 47 -26.18 -2.88 -49.63
CA ARG A 47 -25.23 -2.90 -48.56
C ARG A 47 -24.17 -1.85 -48.82
N PHE A 48 -23.97 -0.96 -47.87
CA PHE A 48 -22.95 0.04 -47.87
C PHE A 48 -21.83 -0.35 -46.86
N ASP A 49 -20.58 -0.41 -47.34
CA ASP A 49 -19.41 -0.51 -46.45
C ASP A 49 -18.85 0.89 -46.18
N PRO A 50 -19.04 1.45 -44.98
CA PRO A 50 -18.59 2.79 -44.68
C PRO A 50 -17.08 2.95 -44.63
N LYS A 51 -16.31 1.87 -44.51
CA LYS A 51 -14.84 1.90 -44.53
C LYS A 51 -14.28 1.89 -45.95
N ALA A 52 -14.80 1.00 -46.75
CA ALA A 52 -14.40 0.91 -48.18
C ALA A 52 -15.12 1.96 -49.05
N ARG A 53 -16.21 2.57 -48.52
CA ARG A 53 -17.09 3.47 -49.31
C ARG A 53 -17.60 2.83 -50.58
N THR A 54 -17.86 1.54 -50.52
CA THR A 54 -18.41 0.74 -51.62
C THR A 54 -19.87 0.38 -51.37
N VAL A 55 -20.61 0.21 -52.42
CA VAL A 55 -22.05 -0.14 -52.39
C VAL A 55 -22.20 -1.47 -53.14
N GLU A 56 -22.87 -2.41 -52.54
CA GLU A 56 -23.24 -3.70 -53.12
C GLU A 56 -24.79 -3.81 -53.15
N ALA A 57 -25.34 -4.28 -54.22
CA ALA A 57 -26.77 -4.51 -54.37
C ALA A 57 -27.08 -5.94 -54.73
N SER A 58 -28.21 -6.45 -54.24
CA SER A 58 -28.71 -7.78 -54.57
C SER A 58 -30.25 -7.69 -54.77
N ILE A 59 -30.77 -8.44 -55.74
CA ILE A 59 -32.18 -8.43 -56.20
C ILE A 59 -32.78 -9.82 -56.01
N ASP A 60 -34.04 -9.85 -55.59
CA ASP A 60 -34.92 -11.00 -55.67
C ASP A 60 -36.04 -10.74 -56.71
N GLU A 61 -36.75 -11.77 -57.21
CA GLU A 61 -37.63 -11.77 -58.38
C GLU A 61 -38.76 -10.72 -58.43
N HIS A 62 -38.97 -9.94 -57.37
CA HIS A 62 -40.02 -8.89 -57.27
C HIS A 62 -39.48 -7.54 -56.79
N ALA A 63 -38.20 -7.31 -56.90
CA ALA A 63 -37.49 -6.08 -56.52
C ALA A 63 -37.38 -5.07 -57.66
N PRO A 64 -36.87 -3.80 -57.44
CA PRO A 64 -36.51 -2.90 -58.50
C PRO A 64 -35.66 -3.58 -59.59
N THR A 65 -35.85 -3.13 -60.85
CA THR A 65 -35.12 -3.70 -61.96
C THR A 65 -33.58 -3.50 -61.75
N GLU A 66 -32.80 -4.34 -62.44
CA GLU A 66 -31.35 -4.29 -62.39
C GLU A 66 -30.79 -2.89 -62.76
N GLU A 67 -31.40 -2.24 -63.77
CA GLU A 67 -31.08 -0.88 -64.22
C GLU A 67 -31.38 0.17 -63.14
N GLU A 68 -32.49 0.03 -62.40
CA GLU A 68 -32.82 0.94 -61.29
C GLU A 68 -31.83 0.79 -60.12
N LEU A 69 -31.43 -0.42 -59.79
CA LEU A 69 -30.46 -0.70 -58.73
C LEU A 69 -29.05 -0.28 -59.14
N GLU A 70 -28.62 -0.49 -60.35
CA GLU A 70 -27.35 0.03 -60.86
C GLU A 70 -27.28 1.57 -60.83
N ALA A 71 -28.37 2.25 -61.15
CA ALA A 71 -28.48 3.69 -61.06
C ALA A 71 -28.35 4.17 -59.58
N ILE A 72 -29.03 3.49 -58.67
CA ILE A 72 -28.93 3.70 -57.21
C ILE A 72 -27.52 3.51 -56.72
N VAL A 73 -26.87 2.40 -57.07
CA VAL A 73 -25.50 2.05 -56.67
C VAL A 73 -24.50 3.06 -57.21
N LYS A 74 -24.66 3.52 -58.47
CA LYS A 74 -23.83 4.51 -59.10
C LYS A 74 -23.96 5.87 -58.44
N ASP A 75 -25.16 6.29 -58.08
CA ASP A 75 -25.42 7.58 -57.44
C ASP A 75 -24.95 7.58 -55.98
N MET A 76 -25.14 6.49 -55.23
CA MET A 76 -24.56 6.32 -53.91
C MET A 76 -23.05 6.27 -53.91
N GLY A 77 -22.43 5.65 -54.95
CA GLY A 77 -20.98 5.58 -55.09
C GLY A 77 -20.31 6.94 -55.39
N SER A 78 -21.07 7.89 -55.97
CA SER A 78 -20.62 9.26 -56.23
C SER A 78 -20.85 10.23 -55.06
N TYR A 79 -21.63 9.81 -54.02
CA TYR A 79 -21.95 10.67 -52.88
C TYR A 79 -20.70 10.85 -51.99
N GLN A 80 -20.28 12.07 -51.74
CA GLN A 80 -19.25 12.41 -50.79
C GLN A 80 -19.82 12.36 -49.35
N TRP A 81 -19.51 11.27 -48.64
CA TRP A 81 -19.91 11.15 -47.26
C TRP A 81 -19.12 12.12 -46.39
N PRO A 82 -19.78 12.95 -45.57
CA PRO A 82 -19.06 13.82 -44.64
C PRO A 82 -18.23 12.99 -43.68
N GLY A 83 -17.00 13.46 -43.42
CA GLY A 83 -16.10 12.85 -42.41
C GLY A 83 -16.54 13.22 -41.00
N SER A 84 -16.17 12.36 -40.01
CA SER A 84 -16.37 12.71 -38.61
C SER A 84 -15.39 13.80 -38.17
N LYS A 85 -15.88 14.78 -37.37
CA LYS A 85 -15.02 15.86 -36.85
C LYS A 85 -15.06 15.99 -35.34
N LEU A 86 -13.94 16.51 -34.79
CA LEU A 86 -13.80 16.76 -33.37
C LEU A 86 -14.56 18.00 -32.94
N LEU A 87 -15.23 17.94 -31.77
CA LEU A 87 -15.86 19.11 -31.15
C LEU A 87 -15.00 19.65 -29.98
N GLY A 88 -15.20 20.93 -29.68
CA GLY A 88 -14.59 21.58 -28.54
C GLY A 88 -15.11 21.06 -27.19
N LYS A 89 -14.71 21.76 -26.12
CA LYS A 89 -15.16 21.40 -24.76
C LYS A 89 -16.67 21.62 -24.57
N THR A 90 -17.22 22.65 -25.20
CA THR A 90 -18.65 22.98 -25.19
C THR A 90 -19.27 22.60 -26.53
N PHE A 91 -20.38 21.91 -26.51
CA PHE A 91 -21.12 21.48 -27.67
C PHE A 91 -22.60 21.30 -27.30
N THR A 92 -23.48 21.25 -28.31
CA THR A 92 -24.90 20.95 -28.12
C THR A 92 -25.13 19.45 -28.33
N LEU A 93 -25.80 18.80 -27.38
CA LEU A 93 -26.19 17.40 -27.51
C LEU A 93 -27.13 17.18 -28.71
N PRO A 94 -27.10 15.99 -29.34
CA PRO A 94 -28.12 15.57 -30.28
C PRO A 94 -29.51 15.73 -29.68
N LEU A 95 -30.49 16.08 -30.49
CA LEU A 95 -31.87 16.24 -30.03
C LEU A 95 -32.41 15.01 -29.31
N GLU A 96 -32.05 13.83 -29.80
CA GLU A 96 -32.43 12.54 -29.25
C GLU A 96 -31.83 12.24 -27.86
N LEU A 97 -30.75 12.95 -27.48
CA LEU A 97 -30.11 12.86 -26.17
C LEU A 97 -30.46 14.00 -25.22
N GLN A 98 -31.20 15.02 -25.71
CA GLN A 98 -31.67 16.09 -24.87
C GLN A 98 -32.74 15.57 -23.91
N GLY A 99 -32.49 15.65 -22.61
CA GLY A 99 -33.35 15.08 -21.57
C GLY A 99 -32.98 13.67 -21.12
N GLU A 100 -31.97 13.01 -21.74
CA GLU A 100 -31.41 11.77 -21.23
C GLU A 100 -30.61 12.04 -19.94
N SER A 101 -30.59 11.08 -19.04
CA SER A 101 -29.78 11.20 -17.83
C SER A 101 -28.29 11.34 -18.19
N PRO A 102 -27.56 12.30 -17.60
CA PRO A 102 -26.12 12.43 -17.80
C PRO A 102 -25.34 11.15 -17.44
N ASP A 103 -25.88 10.30 -16.58
CA ASP A 103 -25.27 9.02 -16.21
C ASP A 103 -25.34 7.99 -17.34
N ASN A 104 -26.23 8.16 -18.30
CA ASN A 104 -26.36 7.32 -19.47
C ASN A 104 -25.54 7.80 -20.68
N ILE A 105 -24.89 8.98 -20.59
CA ILE A 105 -24.10 9.54 -21.67
C ILE A 105 -22.62 9.51 -21.28
N PHE A 106 -21.78 8.94 -22.14
CA PHE A 106 -20.32 8.87 -21.97
C PHE A 106 -19.65 9.67 -23.08
N GLU A 107 -18.88 10.68 -22.70
CA GLU A 107 -18.11 11.52 -23.62
C GLU A 107 -16.73 10.89 -23.82
N PHE A 108 -16.39 10.60 -25.07
CA PHE A 108 -15.07 10.13 -25.45
C PHE A 108 -14.27 11.30 -25.99
N ARG A 109 -13.25 11.70 -25.26
CA ARG A 109 -12.42 12.86 -25.57
C ARG A 109 -10.97 12.43 -25.82
N ASN A 110 -10.26 13.19 -26.65
CA ASN A 110 -8.82 12.99 -26.80
C ASN A 110 -8.04 13.63 -25.61
N LYS A 111 -6.71 13.46 -25.59
CA LYS A 111 -5.85 14.02 -24.54
C LYS A 111 -5.93 15.56 -24.44
N ALA A 112 -6.29 16.25 -25.53
CA ALA A 112 -6.49 17.69 -25.56
C ALA A 112 -7.88 18.14 -25.06
N GLY A 113 -8.75 17.18 -24.70
CA GLY A 113 -10.10 17.42 -24.21
C GLY A 113 -11.13 17.70 -25.31
N GLN A 114 -10.79 17.49 -26.59
CA GLN A 114 -11.76 17.60 -27.69
C GLN A 114 -12.62 16.34 -27.76
N LEU A 115 -13.91 16.50 -27.97
CA LEU A 115 -14.87 15.40 -28.08
C LEU A 115 -14.72 14.69 -29.42
N ILE A 116 -14.60 13.36 -29.38
CA ILE A 116 -14.53 12.49 -30.54
C ILE A 116 -15.91 11.89 -30.81
N MET A 117 -16.58 11.38 -29.77
CA MET A 117 -17.90 10.77 -29.85
C MET A 117 -18.59 10.75 -28.51
N LEU A 118 -19.90 10.52 -28.55
CA LEU A 118 -20.72 10.17 -27.40
C LEU A 118 -21.10 8.69 -27.47
N GLN A 119 -21.30 8.08 -26.32
CA GLN A 119 -21.89 6.74 -26.22
C GLN A 119 -23.07 6.81 -25.26
N GLN A 120 -24.25 6.49 -25.76
CA GLN A 120 -25.49 6.40 -24.97
C GLN A 120 -25.66 4.96 -24.46
N ARG A 121 -25.91 4.81 -23.16
CA ARG A 121 -26.36 3.55 -22.56
C ARG A 121 -27.87 3.48 -22.59
N THR A 122 -28.43 2.35 -23.06
CA THR A 122 -29.86 2.12 -23.12
C THR A 122 -30.26 0.93 -22.25
N GLU A 123 -31.44 0.98 -21.65
CA GLU A 123 -31.97 -0.13 -20.83
C GLU A 123 -32.67 -1.23 -21.65
N LYS A 124 -32.79 -1.07 -22.96
CA LYS A 124 -33.52 -2.02 -23.82
C LYS A 124 -32.70 -3.31 -24.04
N THR A 125 -33.35 -4.45 -23.79
CA THR A 125 -32.79 -5.78 -23.74
C THR A 125 -32.63 -6.51 -25.08
N ASP A 126 -33.14 -5.95 -26.18
CA ASP A 126 -33.24 -6.63 -27.49
C ASP A 126 -32.15 -6.24 -28.51
N ARG A 127 -31.32 -5.26 -28.19
CA ARG A 127 -30.19 -4.80 -29.03
C ARG A 127 -29.06 -4.26 -28.16
N SER A 128 -27.91 -3.97 -28.76
CA SER A 128 -26.74 -3.43 -28.08
C SER A 128 -27.09 -2.42 -26.97
N LYS A 129 -26.62 -2.64 -25.75
CA LYS A 129 -26.80 -1.74 -24.60
C LYS A 129 -26.23 -0.35 -24.84
N TYR A 130 -25.39 -0.17 -25.84
CA TYR A 130 -24.68 1.08 -26.11
C TYR A 130 -24.87 1.51 -27.56
N ARG A 131 -25.17 2.82 -27.76
CA ARG A 131 -25.34 3.48 -29.05
C ARG A 131 -24.29 4.57 -29.20
N PRO A 132 -23.44 4.50 -30.24
CA PRO A 132 -22.45 5.54 -30.52
C PRO A 132 -23.09 6.73 -31.25
N TRP A 133 -22.58 7.94 -30.99
CA TRP A 133 -22.95 9.16 -31.67
C TRP A 133 -21.71 9.93 -32.05
N ALA A 134 -21.56 10.29 -33.31
CA ALA A 134 -20.44 11.10 -33.79
C ALA A 134 -20.98 12.35 -34.52
N TYR A 135 -20.17 13.40 -34.46
CA TYR A 135 -20.47 14.65 -35.15
C TYR A 135 -19.70 14.72 -36.46
N PHE A 136 -20.30 15.23 -37.52
CA PHE A 136 -19.77 15.18 -38.87
C PHE A 136 -19.50 16.57 -39.45
N ASP A 137 -18.76 16.65 -40.56
CA ASP A 137 -18.32 17.89 -41.21
C ASP A 137 -19.49 18.72 -41.75
N ASP A 138 -20.65 18.11 -41.98
CA ASP A 138 -21.89 18.77 -42.35
C ASP A 138 -22.70 19.30 -41.17
N ASP A 139 -22.05 19.37 -39.98
CA ASP A 139 -22.64 19.88 -38.75
C ASP A 139 -23.84 19.08 -38.21
N VAL A 140 -23.89 17.77 -38.50
CA VAL A 140 -24.95 16.87 -38.10
C VAL A 140 -24.42 15.76 -37.16
N TRP A 141 -25.19 15.54 -36.09
CA TRP A 141 -25.02 14.35 -35.25
C TRP A 141 -25.60 13.11 -35.94
N ARG A 142 -24.83 12.02 -35.92
CA ARG A 142 -25.32 10.73 -36.42
C ARG A 142 -25.11 9.65 -35.37
N MET A 143 -26.11 8.73 -35.27
CA MET A 143 -26.02 7.57 -34.39
C MET A 143 -25.14 6.48 -35.03
N THR A 144 -23.85 6.78 -35.10
CA THR A 144 -22.81 5.88 -35.67
C THR A 144 -21.49 6.16 -34.99
N GLU A 145 -20.53 5.26 -35.23
CA GLU A 145 -19.15 5.45 -34.77
C GLU A 145 -18.41 6.48 -35.65
N PRO A 146 -17.41 7.20 -35.10
CA PRO A 146 -16.56 8.10 -35.87
C PRO A 146 -15.71 7.32 -36.86
N ASP A 147 -15.13 8.03 -37.83
CA ASP A 147 -14.16 7.46 -38.76
C ASP A 147 -12.89 7.02 -38.02
N GLY A 148 -12.32 5.88 -38.46
CA GLY A 148 -11.07 5.36 -37.93
C GLY A 148 -11.22 4.44 -36.72
N PRO A 149 -10.11 4.17 -36.02
CA PRO A 149 -10.10 3.37 -34.80
C PRO A 149 -10.81 4.09 -33.66
N LEU A 150 -11.50 3.31 -32.81
CA LEU A 150 -12.33 3.86 -31.73
C LEU A 150 -11.47 4.37 -30.56
N PRO A 151 -11.87 5.50 -29.93
CA PRO A 151 -11.12 6.08 -28.82
C PRO A 151 -11.27 5.26 -27.52
N LEU A 152 -10.34 5.51 -26.57
CA LEU A 152 -10.51 5.16 -25.17
C LEU A 152 -11.31 6.26 -24.46
N TRP A 153 -12.22 5.89 -23.56
CA TRP A 153 -12.83 6.84 -22.63
C TRP A 153 -11.80 7.28 -21.59
N GLY A 154 -11.81 8.54 -21.22
CA GLY A 154 -10.99 9.08 -20.12
C GLY A 154 -9.58 9.53 -20.54
N MET A 155 -9.27 9.61 -21.83
CA MET A 155 -7.96 10.06 -22.31
C MET A 155 -7.62 11.50 -21.88
N GLU A 156 -8.58 12.36 -21.64
CA GLU A 156 -8.39 13.71 -21.09
C GLU A 156 -7.87 13.71 -19.65
N TYR A 157 -8.06 12.60 -18.91
CA TYR A 157 -7.59 12.42 -17.54
C TYR A 157 -6.18 11.81 -17.48
N LEU A 158 -5.65 11.37 -18.63
CA LEU A 158 -4.31 10.78 -18.67
C LEU A 158 -3.22 11.76 -18.25
N LYS A 159 -3.33 13.04 -18.65
CA LYS A 159 -2.36 14.11 -18.32
C LYS A 159 -0.91 13.60 -18.40
N ASP A 160 -0.19 13.60 -17.26
CA ASP A 160 1.21 13.16 -17.15
C ASP A 160 1.34 11.78 -16.48
N HIS A 161 0.22 11.07 -16.29
CA HIS A 161 0.27 9.71 -15.73
C HIS A 161 0.97 8.75 -16.68
N THR A 162 1.95 8.01 -16.17
CA THR A 162 2.65 6.93 -16.87
C THR A 162 2.05 5.56 -16.57
N THR A 163 1.13 5.48 -15.63
CA THR A 163 0.40 4.28 -15.23
C THR A 163 -1.09 4.46 -15.52
N VAL A 164 -1.71 3.45 -16.09
CA VAL A 164 -3.14 3.45 -16.42
C VAL A 164 -3.83 2.18 -15.95
N PHE A 165 -5.10 2.31 -15.56
CA PHE A 165 -6.05 1.20 -15.43
C PHE A 165 -6.98 1.22 -16.62
N ILE A 166 -7.14 0.09 -17.29
CA ILE A 166 -7.91 -0.06 -18.51
C ILE A 166 -9.11 -0.96 -18.19
N HIS A 167 -10.29 -0.37 -18.08
CA HIS A 167 -11.53 -1.05 -17.68
C HIS A 167 -12.36 -1.51 -18.88
N GLU A 168 -13.16 -2.58 -18.68
CA GLU A 168 -14.12 -3.01 -19.67
C GLU A 168 -15.29 -2.02 -19.75
N GLY A 169 -15.15 -1.07 -20.68
CA GLY A 169 -16.15 -0.07 -20.94
C GLY A 169 -16.00 1.24 -20.14
N ALA A 170 -16.69 2.27 -20.64
CA ALA A 170 -16.66 3.60 -20.05
C ALA A 170 -17.39 3.68 -18.70
N LYS A 171 -18.35 2.79 -18.42
CA LYS A 171 -19.12 2.77 -17.16
C LYS A 171 -18.20 2.51 -15.98
N ALA A 172 -17.44 1.41 -16.01
CA ALA A 172 -16.53 1.02 -14.94
C ALA A 172 -15.40 2.06 -14.76
N ALA A 173 -14.80 2.52 -15.87
CA ALA A 173 -13.76 3.54 -15.82
C ALA A 173 -14.26 4.85 -15.18
N ARG A 174 -15.46 5.33 -15.56
CA ARG A 174 -16.08 6.54 -15.02
C ARG A 174 -16.41 6.41 -13.54
N ALA A 175 -16.92 5.26 -13.12
CA ALA A 175 -17.28 5.01 -11.73
C ALA A 175 -16.04 5.08 -10.84
N VAL A 176 -14.96 4.39 -11.22
CA VAL A 176 -13.68 4.44 -10.49
C VAL A 176 -13.08 5.85 -10.53
N HIS A 177 -13.09 6.52 -11.68
CA HIS A 177 -12.60 7.89 -11.77
C HIS A 177 -13.35 8.85 -10.84
N ARG A 178 -14.69 8.79 -10.79
CA ARG A 178 -15.51 9.59 -9.87
C ARG A 178 -15.21 9.25 -8.41
N MET A 179 -15.11 7.99 -8.06
CA MET A 179 -14.75 7.53 -6.73
C MET A 179 -13.39 8.07 -6.29
N LEU A 180 -12.38 8.05 -7.17
CA LEU A 180 -11.04 8.54 -6.85
C LEU A 180 -10.93 10.08 -6.83
N THR A 181 -11.86 10.80 -7.44
CA THR A 181 -11.98 12.26 -7.31
C THR A 181 -12.71 12.68 -6.03
N ASP A 182 -13.54 11.81 -5.47
CA ASP A 182 -14.07 11.92 -4.12
C ASP A 182 -13.08 11.29 -3.13
N ARG A 183 -12.36 12.14 -2.41
CA ARG A 183 -11.28 11.73 -1.50
C ARG A 183 -11.77 10.85 -0.34
N THR A 184 -12.99 11.09 0.14
CA THR A 184 -13.61 10.29 1.20
C THR A 184 -13.88 8.88 0.70
N ALA A 185 -14.44 8.77 -0.50
CA ALA A 185 -14.69 7.49 -1.15
C ALA A 185 -13.39 6.74 -1.47
N THR A 186 -12.33 7.43 -1.88
CA THR A 186 -11.01 6.83 -2.13
C THR A 186 -10.43 6.19 -0.88
N ALA A 187 -10.50 6.87 0.26
CA ALA A 187 -9.97 6.38 1.52
C ALA A 187 -10.78 5.18 2.08
N SER A 188 -12.07 5.14 1.81
CA SER A 188 -12.97 4.06 2.26
C SER A 188 -12.98 2.84 1.33
N HIS A 189 -12.57 3.00 0.07
CA HIS A 189 -12.53 1.90 -0.89
C HIS A 189 -11.37 0.94 -0.62
N PRO A 190 -11.58 -0.38 -0.62
CA PRO A 190 -10.53 -1.37 -0.30
C PRO A 190 -9.24 -1.21 -1.11
N TRP A 191 -9.34 -0.85 -2.38
CA TRP A 191 -8.21 -0.65 -3.29
C TRP A 191 -8.01 0.81 -3.73
N GLY A 192 -8.71 1.76 -3.09
CA GLY A 192 -8.68 3.16 -3.51
C GLY A 192 -7.27 3.76 -3.55
N ILE A 193 -6.46 3.45 -2.54
CA ILE A 193 -5.06 3.91 -2.47
C ILE A 193 -4.21 3.27 -3.58
N ASP A 194 -4.41 1.98 -3.87
CA ASP A 194 -3.65 1.26 -4.89
C ASP A 194 -3.95 1.75 -6.30
N MET A 195 -5.18 2.19 -6.54
CA MET A 195 -5.64 2.71 -7.82
C MET A 195 -5.41 4.22 -7.97
N SER A 196 -5.17 4.94 -6.87
CA SER A 196 -4.88 6.37 -6.90
C SER A 196 -3.52 6.65 -7.58
N GLY A 197 -3.38 7.80 -8.22
CA GLY A 197 -2.13 8.15 -8.91
C GLY A 197 -1.97 7.57 -10.32
N ALA A 198 -2.98 6.88 -10.84
CA ALA A 198 -3.07 6.40 -12.21
C ALA A 198 -4.28 6.99 -12.94
N ALA A 199 -4.25 7.02 -14.27
CA ALA A 199 -5.44 7.37 -15.04
C ALA A 199 -6.32 6.13 -15.28
N HIS A 200 -7.63 6.32 -15.26
CA HIS A 200 -8.62 5.26 -15.46
C HIS A 200 -9.29 5.43 -16.82
N LEU A 201 -9.10 4.46 -17.69
CA LEU A 201 -9.52 4.48 -19.08
C LEU A 201 -10.50 3.33 -19.35
N GLY A 202 -11.46 3.55 -20.25
CA GLY A 202 -12.41 2.52 -20.66
C GLY A 202 -12.24 2.17 -22.14
N TRP A 203 -12.10 0.87 -22.48
CA TRP A 203 -12.09 0.49 -23.90
C TRP A 203 -13.49 0.33 -24.46
N ILE A 204 -13.62 0.46 -25.77
CA ILE A 204 -14.87 0.31 -26.53
C ILE A 204 -14.87 -1.00 -27.31
N GLY A 205 -16.05 -1.53 -27.57
CA GLY A 205 -16.21 -2.77 -28.35
C GLY A 205 -16.33 -4.03 -27.49
N GLY A 206 -16.23 -3.91 -26.18
CA GLY A 206 -16.37 -5.00 -25.20
C GLY A 206 -15.34 -6.11 -25.35
N ALA A 207 -15.48 -7.18 -24.58
CA ALA A 207 -14.57 -8.33 -24.58
C ALA A 207 -14.44 -9.06 -25.92
N LEU A 208 -15.49 -9.06 -26.75
CA LEU A 208 -15.48 -9.78 -28.03
C LEU A 208 -14.61 -9.10 -29.09
N ASN A 209 -14.54 -7.76 -29.10
CA ASN A 209 -13.83 -7.01 -30.12
C ASN A 209 -12.89 -5.90 -29.56
N PRO A 210 -11.94 -6.25 -28.71
CA PRO A 210 -11.03 -5.26 -28.13
C PRO A 210 -10.10 -4.62 -29.19
N SER A 211 -9.92 -5.24 -30.36
CA SER A 211 -9.11 -4.71 -31.47
C SER A 211 -9.73 -3.50 -32.16
N ARG A 212 -10.98 -3.14 -31.88
CA ARG A 212 -11.62 -1.93 -32.40
C ARG A 212 -11.08 -0.66 -31.76
N THR A 213 -10.51 -0.76 -30.56
CA THR A 213 -9.93 0.37 -29.82
C THR A 213 -8.56 0.74 -30.36
N ASP A 214 -8.24 2.03 -30.45
CA ASP A 214 -6.91 2.51 -30.79
C ASP A 214 -5.97 2.46 -29.58
N TRP A 215 -5.31 1.33 -29.42
CA TRP A 215 -4.34 1.12 -28.37
C TRP A 215 -3.03 1.89 -28.55
N SER A 216 -2.74 2.35 -29.78
CA SER A 216 -1.51 3.10 -30.09
C SER A 216 -1.41 4.43 -29.34
N GLN A 217 -2.55 4.98 -28.94
CA GLN A 217 -2.61 6.23 -28.17
C GLN A 217 -1.86 6.17 -26.83
N LEU A 218 -1.84 4.99 -26.19
CA LEU A 218 -1.19 4.83 -24.88
C LEU A 218 0.34 4.95 -24.99
N ALA A 219 0.94 4.24 -25.92
CA ALA A 219 2.39 4.32 -26.16
C ALA A 219 2.81 5.73 -26.60
N LYS A 220 2.06 6.35 -27.53
CA LYS A 220 2.29 7.73 -27.99
C LYS A 220 2.17 8.77 -26.87
N SER A 221 1.38 8.48 -25.84
CA SER A 221 1.17 9.35 -24.68
C SER A 221 2.16 9.13 -23.55
N GLY A 222 3.13 8.22 -23.70
CA GLY A 222 4.18 7.97 -22.71
C GLY A 222 3.77 7.04 -21.57
N VAL A 223 2.71 6.26 -21.74
CA VAL A 223 2.31 5.22 -20.77
C VAL A 223 3.37 4.14 -20.71
N LYS A 224 3.79 3.78 -19.51
CA LYS A 224 4.80 2.75 -19.24
C LYS A 224 4.22 1.50 -18.60
N GLN A 225 3.12 1.63 -17.88
CA GLN A 225 2.48 0.54 -17.15
C GLN A 225 0.97 0.57 -17.35
N ALA A 226 0.36 -0.58 -17.59
CA ALA A 226 -1.08 -0.72 -17.77
C ALA A 226 -1.61 -1.91 -16.96
N TYR A 227 -2.72 -1.68 -16.26
CA TYR A 227 -3.50 -2.71 -15.56
C TYR A 227 -4.80 -2.90 -16.32
N ILE A 228 -5.02 -4.07 -16.91
CA ILE A 228 -6.26 -4.42 -17.59
C ILE A 228 -7.23 -4.98 -16.57
N VAL A 229 -8.37 -4.32 -16.39
CA VAL A 229 -9.46 -4.71 -15.50
C VAL A 229 -10.63 -5.12 -16.38
N ALA A 230 -10.72 -6.41 -16.67
CA ALA A 230 -11.83 -6.98 -17.40
C ALA A 230 -12.96 -7.41 -16.44
N ASP A 231 -14.17 -7.53 -16.94
CA ASP A 231 -15.29 -8.07 -16.18
C ASP A 231 -14.99 -9.52 -15.74
N ASN A 232 -15.49 -9.92 -14.59
CA ASN A 232 -15.26 -11.26 -14.01
C ASN A 232 -16.08 -12.35 -14.74
N ASP A 233 -15.80 -12.51 -16.03
CA ASP A 233 -16.42 -13.55 -16.85
C ASP A 233 -15.44 -14.16 -17.87
N GLU A 234 -15.86 -15.22 -18.53
CA GLU A 234 -15.03 -15.94 -19.49
C GLU A 234 -14.60 -15.07 -20.69
N HIS A 235 -15.45 -14.13 -21.11
CA HIS A 235 -15.18 -13.24 -22.24
C HIS A 235 -14.16 -12.17 -21.87
N GLY A 236 -14.32 -11.56 -20.68
CA GLY A 236 -13.39 -10.59 -20.12
C GLY A 236 -11.98 -11.17 -19.98
N VAL A 237 -11.87 -12.35 -19.35
CA VAL A 237 -10.58 -13.05 -19.19
C VAL A 237 -9.92 -13.33 -20.54
N LYS A 238 -10.68 -13.75 -21.56
CA LYS A 238 -10.16 -13.99 -22.92
C LYS A 238 -9.76 -12.70 -23.67
N ALA A 239 -10.31 -11.55 -23.29
CA ALA A 239 -9.96 -10.28 -23.91
C ALA A 239 -8.56 -9.78 -23.47
N VAL A 240 -8.16 -10.05 -22.22
CA VAL A 240 -6.90 -9.57 -21.63
C VAL A 240 -5.67 -9.87 -22.49
N PRO A 241 -5.36 -11.10 -22.89
CA PRO A 241 -4.18 -11.39 -23.70
C PRO A 241 -4.28 -10.79 -25.12
N ARG A 242 -5.48 -10.53 -25.63
CA ARG A 242 -5.68 -9.87 -26.94
C ARG A 242 -5.36 -8.39 -26.86
N ILE A 243 -5.71 -7.73 -25.77
CA ILE A 243 -5.38 -6.33 -25.48
C ILE A 243 -3.87 -6.21 -25.24
N ALA A 244 -3.33 -7.05 -24.37
CA ALA A 244 -1.91 -7.03 -23.98
C ALA A 244 -0.96 -7.13 -25.19
N ARG A 245 -1.32 -7.92 -26.20
CA ARG A 245 -0.55 -8.03 -27.45
C ARG A 245 -0.45 -6.71 -28.22
N GLN A 246 -1.39 -5.80 -28.06
CA GLN A 246 -1.44 -4.53 -28.76
C GLN A 246 -0.69 -3.42 -28.01
N LEU A 247 -0.39 -3.65 -26.71
CA LEU A 247 0.29 -2.71 -25.82
C LEU A 247 1.82 -2.93 -25.85
N GLN A 248 2.42 -2.88 -27.02
CA GLN A 248 3.86 -3.11 -27.17
C GLN A 248 4.69 -2.01 -26.48
N GLY A 249 5.71 -2.43 -25.73
CA GLY A 249 6.59 -1.52 -24.99
C GLY A 249 6.01 -1.01 -23.66
N ILE A 250 4.82 -1.46 -23.30
CA ILE A 250 4.15 -1.15 -22.02
C ILE A 250 4.18 -2.41 -21.13
N SER A 251 4.54 -2.27 -19.87
CA SER A 251 4.40 -3.35 -18.89
C SER A 251 2.93 -3.57 -18.58
N VAL A 252 2.40 -4.75 -18.89
CA VAL A 252 0.97 -5.01 -18.78
C VAL A 252 0.68 -6.08 -17.74
N PHE A 253 -0.24 -5.75 -16.82
CA PHE A 253 -0.82 -6.66 -15.84
C PHE A 253 -2.32 -6.78 -16.07
N SER A 254 -2.90 -7.93 -15.76
CA SER A 254 -4.34 -8.06 -15.59
C SER A 254 -4.71 -8.01 -14.12
N VAL A 255 -5.89 -7.49 -13.84
CA VAL A 255 -6.55 -7.61 -12.55
C VAL A 255 -7.61 -8.69 -12.72
N GLU A 256 -7.40 -9.85 -12.08
CA GLU A 256 -8.29 -11.00 -12.19
C GLU A 256 -9.05 -11.20 -10.88
N PHE A 257 -10.36 -11.26 -10.96
CA PHE A 257 -11.22 -11.52 -9.83
C PHE A 257 -11.33 -13.03 -9.59
N ASN A 258 -11.25 -13.44 -8.34
CA ASN A 258 -11.40 -14.84 -7.95
C ASN A 258 -12.88 -15.22 -7.79
N LYS A 259 -13.16 -16.51 -7.51
CA LYS A 259 -14.51 -17.06 -7.34
C LYS A 259 -15.32 -16.46 -6.16
N GLN A 260 -14.72 -15.64 -5.33
CA GLN A 260 -15.40 -14.94 -4.23
C GLN A 260 -16.12 -13.67 -4.73
N PHE A 261 -15.78 -13.20 -5.93
CA PHE A 261 -16.47 -12.09 -6.58
C PHE A 261 -17.62 -12.63 -7.47
N PRO A 262 -18.72 -11.89 -7.59
CA PRO A 262 -19.82 -12.25 -8.48
C PRO A 262 -19.37 -12.45 -9.93
N ASP A 263 -20.12 -13.24 -10.67
CA ASP A 263 -19.97 -13.34 -12.11
C ASP A 263 -20.27 -11.97 -12.77
N SER A 264 -19.50 -11.61 -13.79
CA SER A 264 -19.54 -10.31 -14.47
C SER A 264 -19.30 -9.09 -13.56
N PHE A 265 -18.64 -9.28 -12.40
CA PHE A 265 -18.26 -8.20 -11.50
C PHE A 265 -17.30 -7.23 -12.18
N ASP A 266 -17.56 -5.93 -12.06
CA ASP A 266 -16.65 -4.84 -12.40
C ASP A 266 -16.39 -3.93 -11.17
N LEU A 267 -15.40 -3.04 -11.25
CA LEU A 267 -15.06 -2.14 -10.14
C LEU A 267 -16.11 -1.04 -9.86
N ALA A 268 -17.16 -0.94 -10.67
CA ALA A 268 -18.31 -0.06 -10.42
C ALA A 268 -19.42 -0.76 -9.60
N ASP A 269 -19.30 -2.06 -9.41
CA ASP A 269 -20.30 -2.86 -8.69
C ASP A 269 -20.07 -2.80 -7.17
N PRO A 270 -21.13 -3.00 -6.38
CA PRO A 270 -20.97 -3.14 -4.93
C PRO A 270 -20.08 -4.34 -4.57
N TRP A 271 -19.13 -4.12 -3.67
CA TRP A 271 -18.23 -5.16 -3.20
C TRP A 271 -18.96 -6.21 -2.35
N PRO A 272 -18.56 -7.50 -2.42
CA PRO A 272 -19.22 -8.57 -1.67
C PRO A 272 -19.30 -8.25 -0.18
N ALA A 273 -20.49 -8.37 0.40
CA ALA A 273 -20.74 -8.06 1.80
C ALA A 273 -19.90 -8.94 2.75
N ASP A 274 -19.60 -10.17 2.35
CA ASP A 274 -18.78 -11.12 3.11
C ASP A 274 -17.33 -10.66 3.32
N PHE A 275 -16.87 -9.71 2.52
CA PHE A 275 -15.53 -9.11 2.69
C PHE A 275 -15.47 -8.08 3.82
N TYR A 276 -16.61 -7.74 4.42
CA TYR A 276 -16.67 -6.77 5.50
C TYR A 276 -17.06 -7.43 6.83
N LYS A 277 -16.37 -7.07 7.90
CA LYS A 277 -16.74 -7.46 9.25
C LYS A 277 -17.12 -6.23 10.07
N GLN A 278 -18.28 -6.28 10.71
CA GLN A 278 -18.70 -5.24 11.63
C GLN A 278 -17.87 -5.31 12.91
N LYS A 279 -17.31 -4.16 13.32
CA LYS A 279 -16.64 -3.99 14.61
C LYS A 279 -17.11 -2.69 15.24
N GLY A 280 -18.12 -2.75 16.12
CA GLY A 280 -18.84 -1.57 16.59
C GLY A 280 -19.59 -0.91 15.42
N ASP A 281 -19.46 0.40 15.27
CA ASP A 281 -20.08 1.16 14.18
C ASP A 281 -19.28 1.16 12.88
N VAL A 282 -18.13 0.47 12.83
CA VAL A 282 -17.23 0.49 11.68
C VAL A 282 -17.26 -0.84 10.94
N GLN A 283 -17.41 -0.78 9.61
CA GLN A 283 -17.19 -1.92 8.73
C GLN A 283 -15.71 -1.99 8.34
N LEU A 284 -15.06 -3.10 8.68
CA LEU A 284 -13.65 -3.36 8.34
C LEU A 284 -13.55 -4.32 7.17
N TYR A 285 -12.86 -3.91 6.11
CA TYR A 285 -12.56 -4.78 4.97
C TYR A 285 -11.60 -5.91 5.39
N ARG A 286 -11.94 -7.14 4.99
CA ARG A 286 -11.20 -8.38 5.24
C ARG A 286 -11.05 -9.25 4.00
N GLY A 287 -11.46 -8.73 2.86
CA GLY A 287 -11.30 -9.38 1.56
C GLY A 287 -9.86 -9.34 1.05
N PRO A 288 -9.64 -9.91 -0.15
CA PRO A 288 -8.33 -9.92 -0.81
C PRO A 288 -7.80 -8.51 -1.10
N GLY A 289 -6.49 -8.31 -0.98
CA GLY A 289 -5.82 -7.07 -1.37
C GLY A 289 -5.70 -6.92 -2.89
N PHE A 290 -5.38 -5.71 -3.36
CA PHE A 290 -5.17 -5.45 -4.79
C PHE A 290 -4.08 -6.34 -5.39
N GLU A 291 -3.00 -6.54 -4.67
CA GLU A 291 -1.85 -7.35 -5.11
C GLU A 291 -2.21 -8.82 -5.37
N ASP A 292 -3.20 -9.35 -4.63
CA ASP A 292 -3.64 -10.75 -4.76
C ASP A 292 -4.32 -11.04 -6.10
N HIS A 293 -4.73 -9.98 -6.82
CA HIS A 293 -5.47 -10.06 -8.08
C HIS A 293 -4.62 -9.77 -9.31
N LEU A 294 -3.31 -9.48 -9.15
CA LEU A 294 -2.45 -9.09 -10.27
C LEU A 294 -1.80 -10.26 -10.96
N GLN A 295 -1.94 -10.30 -12.29
CA GLN A 295 -1.34 -11.29 -13.18
C GLN A 295 -0.56 -10.60 -14.31
N PRO A 296 0.58 -11.16 -14.78
CA PRO A 296 1.23 -10.64 -15.97
C PRO A 296 0.39 -10.94 -17.22
N ALA A 297 0.09 -9.90 -18.01
CA ALA A 297 -0.78 -10.01 -19.19
C ALA A 297 -0.01 -10.08 -20.52
N THR A 298 1.32 -10.00 -20.49
CA THR A 298 2.15 -10.07 -21.69
C THR A 298 2.58 -11.51 -22.03
N TRP A 299 2.73 -11.80 -23.31
CA TRP A 299 3.27 -13.09 -23.75
C TRP A 299 4.71 -13.26 -23.28
N ALA A 300 4.98 -14.38 -22.60
CA ALA A 300 6.32 -14.67 -22.08
C ALA A 300 7.28 -15.20 -23.14
N THR A 301 6.74 -15.91 -24.14
CA THR A 301 7.54 -16.57 -25.17
C THR A 301 7.12 -16.17 -26.58
N SER A 302 8.02 -16.32 -27.53
CA SER A 302 7.76 -16.19 -28.96
C SER A 302 8.57 -17.22 -29.74
N GLU A 303 8.13 -17.56 -30.94
CA GLU A 303 8.90 -18.37 -31.87
C GLU A 303 9.86 -17.48 -32.67
N PHE A 304 11.09 -17.94 -32.81
CA PHE A 304 12.13 -17.32 -33.62
C PHE A 304 12.84 -18.41 -34.43
N THR A 305 12.95 -18.22 -35.73
CA THR A 305 13.72 -19.11 -36.60
C THR A 305 15.10 -18.52 -36.84
N PRO A 306 16.18 -19.08 -36.23
CA PRO A 306 17.52 -18.60 -36.48
C PRO A 306 17.91 -18.69 -37.96
N PRO A 307 18.74 -17.79 -38.50
CA PRO A 307 19.21 -17.91 -39.85
C PRO A 307 19.83 -19.27 -40.13
N GLY A 308 19.34 -19.96 -41.19
CA GLY A 308 19.78 -21.30 -41.56
C GLY A 308 19.15 -22.48 -40.83
N ALA A 309 18.31 -22.24 -39.80
CA ALA A 309 17.58 -23.30 -39.11
C ALA A 309 16.31 -23.70 -39.85
N LYS A 310 16.01 -25.02 -39.86
CA LYS A 310 14.78 -25.56 -40.46
C LYS A 310 13.54 -25.54 -39.53
N LYS A 311 13.76 -25.31 -38.25
CA LYS A 311 12.69 -25.30 -37.22
C LYS A 311 12.81 -24.07 -36.34
N PRO A 312 11.68 -23.47 -35.91
CA PRO A 312 11.68 -22.39 -34.95
C PRO A 312 12.16 -22.87 -33.59
N VAL A 313 12.79 -21.98 -32.86
CA VAL A 313 13.11 -22.15 -31.42
C VAL A 313 12.24 -21.24 -30.61
N ILE A 314 11.86 -21.69 -29.42
CA ILE A 314 11.09 -20.89 -28.48
C ILE A 314 12.06 -20.10 -27.62
N VAL A 315 11.89 -18.79 -27.58
CA VAL A 315 12.71 -17.85 -26.79
C VAL A 315 11.83 -17.04 -25.86
N LEU A 316 12.40 -16.65 -24.71
CA LEU A 316 11.74 -15.70 -23.83
C LEU A 316 11.79 -14.31 -24.47
N ARG A 317 10.66 -13.61 -24.43
CA ARG A 317 10.59 -12.22 -24.90
C ARG A 317 11.36 -11.31 -23.94
N ASN A 318 12.01 -10.30 -24.50
CA ASN A 318 12.82 -9.36 -23.71
C ASN A 318 11.99 -8.61 -22.68
N GLU A 319 10.75 -8.27 -22.99
CA GLU A 319 9.80 -7.64 -22.07
C GLU A 319 9.56 -8.52 -20.86
N PHE A 320 9.32 -9.82 -21.08
CA PHE A 320 9.11 -10.76 -19.99
C PHE A 320 10.36 -10.96 -19.13
N LYS A 321 11.54 -11.04 -19.76
CA LYS A 321 12.85 -11.12 -19.07
C LYS A 321 13.13 -9.90 -18.17
N ARG A 322 12.64 -8.73 -18.55
CA ARG A 322 12.74 -7.50 -17.74
C ARG A 322 11.75 -7.47 -16.58
N MET A 323 10.58 -8.10 -16.78
CA MET A 323 9.53 -8.13 -15.77
C MET A 323 9.78 -9.15 -14.67
N TRP A 324 10.34 -10.31 -15.00
CA TRP A 324 10.47 -11.43 -14.07
C TRP A 324 11.90 -11.91 -13.91
N ALA A 325 12.27 -12.22 -12.68
CA ALA A 325 13.54 -12.80 -12.33
C ALA A 325 13.35 -14.02 -11.42
N TRP A 326 14.22 -15.02 -11.57
CA TRP A 326 14.30 -16.11 -10.63
C TRP A 326 15.32 -15.79 -9.53
N VAL A 327 14.91 -15.89 -8.27
CA VAL A 327 15.75 -15.64 -7.08
C VAL A 327 16.20 -16.97 -6.50
N LYS A 328 17.49 -17.23 -6.61
CA LYS A 328 18.09 -18.53 -6.29
C LYS A 328 17.96 -18.92 -4.81
N GLU A 329 18.22 -17.99 -3.88
CA GLU A 329 18.22 -18.23 -2.43
C GLU A 329 16.89 -18.81 -1.92
N VAL A 330 15.78 -18.26 -2.43
CA VAL A 330 14.41 -18.60 -1.98
C VAL A 330 13.66 -19.46 -2.99
N ASP A 331 14.25 -19.76 -4.15
CA ASP A 331 13.62 -20.46 -5.29
C ASP A 331 12.27 -19.88 -5.71
N LEU A 332 12.18 -18.54 -5.75
CA LEU A 332 10.98 -17.81 -6.15
C LEU A 332 11.16 -17.07 -7.46
N TYR A 333 10.07 -16.92 -8.20
CA TYR A 333 9.95 -16.07 -9.37
C TYR A 333 9.36 -14.74 -8.94
N VAL A 334 10.08 -13.64 -9.12
CA VAL A 334 9.76 -12.33 -8.59
C VAL A 334 9.57 -11.33 -9.72
N CYS A 335 8.48 -10.58 -9.68
CA CYS A 335 8.28 -9.46 -10.59
C CYS A 335 9.25 -8.32 -10.24
N VAL A 336 10.10 -7.94 -11.19
CA VAL A 336 11.16 -6.94 -10.95
C VAL A 336 10.58 -5.57 -10.59
N GLU A 337 9.53 -5.14 -11.28
CA GLU A 337 8.90 -3.84 -11.00
C GLU A 337 8.05 -3.85 -9.73
N ARG A 338 7.46 -5.00 -9.40
CA ARG A 338 6.60 -5.20 -8.23
C ARG A 338 7.05 -6.43 -7.43
N PRO A 339 8.10 -6.34 -6.62
CA PRO A 339 8.70 -7.49 -5.94
C PRO A 339 7.81 -8.15 -4.86
N THR A 340 6.68 -7.54 -4.54
CA THR A 340 5.61 -8.15 -3.73
C THR A 340 4.93 -9.30 -4.48
N LEU A 341 4.88 -9.23 -5.82
CA LEU A 341 4.45 -10.33 -6.68
C LEU A 341 5.59 -11.33 -6.82
N ARG A 342 5.51 -12.40 -6.07
CA ARG A 342 6.50 -13.47 -6.05
C ARG A 342 5.82 -14.82 -5.84
N TYR A 343 6.23 -15.80 -6.63
CA TYR A 343 5.58 -17.10 -6.67
C TYR A 343 6.58 -18.26 -6.65
N PRO A 344 6.28 -19.36 -5.97
CA PRO A 344 7.01 -20.60 -6.15
C PRO A 344 6.77 -21.15 -7.56
N LYS A 345 7.65 -22.07 -7.99
CA LYS A 345 7.67 -22.61 -9.36
C LYS A 345 6.30 -23.07 -9.88
N ASP A 346 5.61 -23.89 -9.10
CA ASP A 346 4.37 -24.52 -9.56
C ASP A 346 3.22 -23.51 -9.75
N ILE A 347 3.15 -22.52 -8.87
CA ILE A 347 2.19 -21.42 -8.99
C ILE A 347 2.59 -20.52 -10.16
N PHE A 348 3.88 -20.19 -10.29
CA PHE A 348 4.38 -19.38 -11.40
C PHE A 348 4.16 -20.05 -12.77
N ASP A 349 4.40 -21.36 -12.88
CA ASP A 349 4.15 -22.11 -14.11
C ASP A 349 2.64 -22.15 -14.44
N GLY A 350 1.77 -22.20 -13.43
CA GLY A 350 0.32 -22.08 -13.62
C GLY A 350 -0.05 -20.74 -14.25
N TYR A 351 0.44 -19.64 -13.73
CA TYR A 351 0.22 -18.29 -14.26
C TYR A 351 0.90 -18.09 -15.61
N ALA A 352 2.16 -18.47 -15.73
CA ALA A 352 2.94 -18.27 -16.93
C ALA A 352 2.58 -19.26 -18.06
N SER A 353 1.87 -20.35 -17.78
CA SER A 353 1.46 -21.33 -18.79
C SER A 353 0.58 -20.72 -19.87
N ALA A 354 -0.28 -19.79 -19.52
CA ALA A 354 -1.11 -19.03 -20.46
C ALA A 354 -0.26 -18.17 -21.45
N PHE A 355 0.97 -17.85 -21.08
CA PHE A 355 1.90 -17.04 -21.86
C PHE A 355 3.01 -17.87 -22.52
N SER A 356 3.11 -19.17 -22.21
CA SER A 356 4.09 -20.06 -22.84
C SER A 356 3.66 -20.38 -24.27
N HIS A 357 4.66 -20.48 -25.16
CA HIS A 357 4.46 -20.89 -26.53
C HIS A 357 5.17 -22.23 -26.76
N GLY A 358 4.48 -23.19 -27.36
CA GLY A 358 5.06 -24.51 -27.66
C GLY A 358 5.22 -25.44 -26.45
N GLY A 359 4.48 -25.22 -25.35
CA GLY A 359 4.38 -26.17 -24.24
C GLY A 359 5.60 -26.22 -23.31
N LYS A 360 6.58 -25.33 -23.47
CA LYS A 360 7.73 -25.27 -22.56
C LYS A 360 7.41 -24.38 -21.34
N PRO A 361 7.70 -24.85 -20.12
CA PRO A 361 7.44 -24.04 -18.92
C PRO A 361 8.37 -22.82 -18.87
N VAL A 362 7.78 -21.65 -18.66
CA VAL A 362 8.48 -20.37 -18.63
C VAL A 362 9.48 -20.29 -17.46
N SER A 363 9.17 -20.94 -16.34
CA SER A 363 10.07 -21.04 -15.20
C SER A 363 11.44 -21.64 -15.55
N GLY A 364 11.44 -22.72 -16.31
CA GLY A 364 12.66 -23.38 -16.78
C GLY A 364 13.50 -22.49 -17.69
N MET A 365 12.83 -21.72 -18.56
CA MET A 365 13.49 -20.77 -19.45
C MET A 365 14.11 -19.61 -18.66
N LEU A 366 13.42 -19.06 -17.67
CA LEU A 366 13.98 -18.01 -16.79
C LEU A 366 15.17 -18.50 -15.98
N LYS A 367 15.13 -19.75 -15.48
CA LYS A 367 16.26 -20.37 -14.77
C LYS A 367 17.48 -20.57 -15.69
N ALA A 368 17.27 -20.81 -16.98
CA ALA A 368 18.37 -20.98 -17.94
C ALA A 368 18.99 -19.66 -18.39
N GLU A 369 18.29 -18.54 -18.26
CA GLU A 369 18.73 -17.21 -18.66
C GLU A 369 19.50 -16.51 -17.54
N TRP A 370 20.83 -16.43 -17.65
CA TRP A 370 21.68 -15.80 -16.64
C TRP A 370 21.27 -14.37 -16.29
N GLY A 371 20.84 -13.57 -17.27
CA GLY A 371 20.36 -12.20 -17.06
C GLY A 371 19.11 -12.08 -16.18
N SER A 372 18.31 -13.14 -16.09
CA SER A 372 17.09 -13.24 -15.27
C SER A 372 17.31 -13.96 -13.94
N GLN A 373 18.57 -14.32 -13.60
CA GLN A 373 18.91 -14.96 -12.34
C GLN A 373 19.38 -13.90 -11.34
N LEU A 374 18.82 -13.94 -10.14
CA LEU A 374 19.23 -13.13 -9.00
C LEU A 374 19.63 -14.05 -7.84
N SER A 375 20.60 -13.63 -7.06
CA SER A 375 21.14 -14.46 -5.97
C SER A 375 20.19 -14.49 -4.78
N LYS A 376 19.68 -13.32 -4.38
CA LYS A 376 18.88 -13.17 -3.16
C LYS A 376 17.86 -12.03 -3.24
N LEU A 377 16.95 -12.03 -2.28
CA LEU A 377 16.13 -10.86 -1.96
C LEU A 377 16.95 -9.89 -1.10
N ALA A 378 16.78 -8.59 -1.32
CA ALA A 378 17.31 -7.55 -0.46
C ALA A 378 16.22 -6.54 -0.15
N TYR A 379 16.19 -6.04 1.07
CA TYR A 379 15.29 -4.96 1.45
C TYR A 379 16.14 -3.74 1.78
N ARG A 380 16.25 -2.80 0.84
CA ARG A 380 17.16 -1.66 0.90
C ARG A 380 16.38 -0.36 0.71
N PRO A 381 15.79 0.17 1.79
CA PRO A 381 15.08 1.45 1.76
C PRO A 381 15.99 2.65 1.47
N ASP A 382 17.29 2.47 1.60
CA ASP A 382 18.34 3.44 1.35
C ASP A 382 18.80 3.51 -0.12
N SER A 383 18.19 2.69 -0.99
CA SER A 383 18.57 2.63 -2.40
C SER A 383 17.32 2.64 -3.30
N ASP A 384 17.36 3.46 -4.33
CA ASP A 384 16.34 3.50 -5.38
C ASP A 384 16.57 2.42 -6.45
N GLU A 385 17.73 1.74 -6.42
CA GLU A 385 18.05 0.69 -7.37
C GLU A 385 17.21 -0.55 -7.13
N ARG A 386 16.52 -1.01 -8.16
CA ARG A 386 15.73 -2.24 -8.12
C ARG A 386 16.59 -3.49 -8.11
N ILE A 387 17.67 -3.50 -8.88
CA ILE A 387 18.64 -4.59 -8.89
C ILE A 387 19.94 -4.07 -8.31
N ILE A 388 20.32 -4.60 -7.18
CA ILE A 388 21.52 -4.21 -6.45
C ILE A 388 22.63 -5.18 -6.80
N SER A 389 23.75 -4.63 -7.28
CA SER A 389 24.95 -5.41 -7.55
C SER A 389 25.90 -5.31 -6.36
N HIS A 390 26.27 -6.45 -5.78
CA HIS A 390 27.32 -6.53 -4.78
C HIS A 390 28.65 -6.92 -5.44
N SER A 391 29.76 -6.56 -4.81
CA SER A 391 31.08 -6.99 -5.23
C SER A 391 31.15 -8.52 -5.34
N GLY A 392 31.57 -9.05 -6.49
CA GLY A 392 31.70 -10.48 -6.71
C GLY A 392 30.53 -11.17 -7.39
N GLU A 393 29.85 -10.51 -8.33
CA GLU A 393 28.78 -11.09 -9.18
C GLU A 393 27.43 -11.40 -8.52
N LEU A 394 27.26 -11.14 -7.22
CA LEU A 394 25.99 -11.35 -6.55
C LEU A 394 25.01 -10.21 -6.86
N ARG A 395 23.93 -10.52 -7.57
CA ARG A 395 22.85 -9.59 -7.88
C ARG A 395 21.66 -9.90 -6.98
N ALA A 396 21.12 -8.87 -6.32
CA ALA A 396 19.94 -8.99 -5.47
C ALA A 396 18.79 -8.12 -6.01
N ILE A 397 17.55 -8.54 -5.80
CA ILE A 397 16.41 -7.69 -6.08
C ILE A 397 16.00 -6.93 -4.82
N ASN A 398 15.95 -5.60 -4.94
CA ASN A 398 15.42 -4.75 -3.87
C ASN A 398 13.89 -4.85 -3.83
N VAL A 399 13.37 -5.46 -2.78
CA VAL A 399 11.93 -5.62 -2.60
C VAL A 399 11.27 -4.40 -1.93
N TYR A 400 12.06 -3.40 -1.53
CA TYR A 400 11.52 -2.15 -1.03
C TYR A 400 10.77 -1.40 -2.14
N SER A 401 9.62 -0.85 -1.77
CA SER A 401 8.86 0.08 -2.59
C SER A 401 8.40 1.25 -1.72
N PRO A 402 8.65 2.50 -2.12
CA PRO A 402 8.25 3.67 -1.33
C PRO A 402 6.73 3.80 -1.26
N SER A 403 6.25 4.56 -0.29
CA SER A 403 4.85 4.97 -0.23
C SER A 403 4.45 5.76 -1.48
N ARG A 404 3.22 5.55 -1.95
CA ARG A 404 2.65 6.28 -3.09
C ARG A 404 2.08 7.64 -2.70
N ILE A 405 2.02 7.97 -1.40
CA ILE A 405 1.54 9.27 -0.95
C ILE A 405 2.56 10.33 -1.36
N GLY A 406 2.14 11.23 -2.22
CA GLY A 406 2.97 12.33 -2.69
C GLY A 406 3.12 13.43 -1.64
N SER A 407 4.06 14.35 -1.86
CA SER A 407 4.29 15.55 -1.06
C SER A 407 3.47 16.71 -1.62
N SER A 408 2.71 17.42 -0.79
CA SER A 408 1.99 18.64 -1.21
C SER A 408 2.12 19.77 -0.19
N ALA A 409 2.17 21.00 -0.71
CA ALA A 409 2.07 22.18 0.14
C ALA A 409 0.67 22.31 0.74
N GLY A 410 0.58 22.83 1.95
CA GLY A 410 -0.68 23.06 2.65
C GLY A 410 -0.46 23.46 4.11
N ASP A 411 -1.55 23.70 4.81
CA ASP A 411 -1.51 24.03 6.23
C ASP A 411 -1.27 22.77 7.07
N ALA A 412 -0.13 22.73 7.75
CA ALA A 412 0.23 21.65 8.67
C ALA A 412 -0.27 21.87 10.11
N ALA A 413 -1.01 22.96 10.39
CA ALA A 413 -1.49 23.26 11.74
C ALA A 413 -2.29 22.10 12.35
N PRO A 414 -3.19 21.41 11.65
CA PRO A 414 -3.92 20.26 12.23
C PRO A 414 -2.99 19.15 12.72
N TRP A 415 -1.92 18.86 11.99
CA TRP A 415 -0.90 17.90 12.39
C TRP A 415 -0.13 18.38 13.63
N LEU A 416 0.31 19.63 13.64
CA LEU A 416 1.06 20.20 14.76
C LEU A 416 0.20 20.29 16.02
N ASP A 417 -1.10 20.59 15.88
CA ASP A 417 -2.05 20.61 16.99
C ASP A 417 -2.31 19.20 17.53
N PHE A 418 -2.44 18.21 16.66
CA PHE A 418 -2.53 16.80 17.07
C PHE A 418 -1.30 16.36 17.85
N MET A 419 -0.09 16.71 17.38
CA MET A 419 1.15 16.38 18.08
C MET A 419 1.28 17.15 19.40
N ARG A 420 0.82 18.40 19.46
CA ARG A 420 0.79 19.21 20.69
C ARG A 420 -0.18 18.68 21.71
N TYR A 421 -1.31 18.19 21.24
CA TYR A 421 -2.31 17.53 22.07
C TYR A 421 -1.80 16.20 22.61
N LEU A 422 -1.29 15.32 21.73
CA LEU A 422 -0.89 13.97 22.12
C LEU A 422 0.34 13.97 23.02
N PHE A 423 1.29 14.89 22.80
CA PHE A 423 2.56 15.05 23.53
C PHE A 423 2.64 16.45 24.15
N PRO A 424 2.16 16.66 25.39
CA PRO A 424 2.12 17.96 26.03
C PRO A 424 3.50 18.57 26.25
N ASP A 425 4.49 17.77 26.67
CA ASP A 425 5.86 18.24 26.88
C ASP A 425 6.52 18.65 25.57
N PRO A 426 7.02 19.90 25.44
CA PRO A 426 7.55 20.39 24.17
C PRO A 426 8.86 19.73 23.74
N VAL A 427 9.68 19.28 24.68
CA VAL A 427 10.98 18.64 24.39
C VAL A 427 10.73 17.21 23.91
N GLU A 428 9.93 16.46 24.63
CA GLU A 428 9.55 15.09 24.26
C GLU A 428 8.76 15.07 22.95
N ARG A 429 7.85 16.03 22.75
CA ARG A 429 7.12 16.21 21.48
C ARG A 429 8.06 16.42 20.30
N HIS A 430 9.07 17.30 20.45
CA HIS A 430 10.04 17.53 19.40
C HIS A 430 10.80 16.24 19.04
N GLU A 431 11.20 15.47 20.03
CA GLU A 431 11.88 14.18 19.83
C GLU A 431 11.00 13.14 19.11
N VAL A 432 9.71 13.05 19.46
CA VAL A 432 8.77 12.17 18.74
C VAL A 432 8.54 12.66 17.31
N MET A 433 8.38 13.96 17.11
CA MET A 433 8.23 14.55 15.78
C MET A 433 9.46 14.29 14.91
N ARG A 434 10.67 14.42 15.49
CA ARG A 434 11.94 14.09 14.84
C ARG A 434 12.00 12.61 14.43
N TRP A 435 11.59 11.72 15.33
CA TRP A 435 11.51 10.29 15.03
C TRP A 435 10.51 10.00 13.89
N CYS A 436 9.31 10.59 13.94
CA CYS A 436 8.30 10.44 12.89
C CYS A 436 8.78 11.00 11.55
N ALA A 437 9.38 12.20 11.54
CA ALA A 437 9.91 12.83 10.33
C ALA A 437 11.03 11.97 9.71
N THR A 438 11.93 11.42 10.54
CA THR A 438 13.00 10.52 10.07
C THR A 438 12.41 9.24 9.46
N LEU A 439 11.42 8.63 10.11
CA LEU A 439 10.76 7.43 9.60
C LEU A 439 10.13 7.66 8.22
N ILE A 440 9.51 8.83 8.01
CA ILE A 440 8.78 9.17 6.78
C ILE A 440 9.73 9.59 5.66
N ALA A 441 10.67 10.50 5.95
CA ALA A 441 11.43 11.21 4.93
C ALA A 441 12.84 10.65 4.70
N ARG A 442 13.43 9.98 5.68
CA ARG A 442 14.82 9.51 5.63
C ARG A 442 14.89 7.99 5.62
N THR A 443 14.59 7.43 4.45
CA THR A 443 14.60 5.97 4.25
C THR A 443 15.99 5.35 4.39
N ASP A 444 17.02 6.16 4.22
CA ASP A 444 18.44 5.84 4.39
C ASP A 444 18.89 5.75 5.85
N ILE A 445 18.11 6.30 6.79
CA ILE A 445 18.47 6.27 8.21
C ILE A 445 17.80 5.10 8.92
N ARG A 446 18.63 4.27 9.55
CA ARG A 446 18.19 3.28 10.51
C ARG A 446 18.34 3.83 11.92
N MET A 447 17.23 4.13 12.56
CA MET A 447 17.19 4.64 13.94
C MET A 447 17.48 3.52 14.93
N GLY A 448 18.29 3.79 15.94
CA GLY A 448 18.70 2.83 16.96
C GLY A 448 17.77 2.71 18.17
N TYR A 449 16.59 3.34 18.12
CA TYR A 449 15.63 3.31 19.22
C TYR A 449 14.18 3.32 18.71
N ALA A 450 13.29 2.84 19.55
CA ALA A 450 11.87 2.70 19.35
C ALA A 450 11.08 3.65 20.26
N VAL A 451 9.80 3.85 19.95
CA VAL A 451 8.87 4.66 20.75
C VAL A 451 7.83 3.77 21.40
N LEU A 452 7.62 3.95 22.72
CA LEU A 452 6.59 3.26 23.47
C LEU A 452 5.59 4.27 24.04
N LEU A 453 4.36 4.20 23.60
CA LEU A 453 3.27 5.10 23.98
C LEU A 453 2.45 4.47 25.12
N VAL A 454 2.66 4.98 26.35
CA VAL A 454 2.02 4.43 27.55
C VAL A 454 1.06 5.42 28.19
N THR A 455 -0.21 5.02 28.31
CA THR A 455 -1.23 5.75 29.08
C THR A 455 -2.39 4.82 29.41
N GLU A 456 -2.99 4.99 30.58
CA GLU A 456 -4.20 4.26 30.99
C GLU A 456 -5.43 4.75 30.22
N THR A 457 -5.42 6.01 29.76
CA THR A 457 -6.51 6.60 29.02
C THR A 457 -6.58 6.05 27.61
N GLN A 458 -7.75 5.55 27.23
CA GLN A 458 -8.05 5.07 25.89
C GLN A 458 -8.60 6.20 25.00
N GLY A 459 -8.52 6.02 23.67
CA GLY A 459 -9.12 6.94 22.71
C GLY A 459 -8.35 8.25 22.49
N ILE A 460 -7.15 8.40 23.01
CA ILE A 460 -6.33 9.61 22.84
C ILE A 460 -5.59 9.70 21.48
N GLY A 461 -5.72 8.71 20.58
CA GLY A 461 -5.14 8.78 19.25
C GLY A 461 -3.83 8.03 19.03
N LYS A 462 -3.40 7.13 19.93
CA LYS A 462 -2.20 6.29 19.73
C LYS A 462 -2.26 5.53 18.40
N ASN A 463 -3.37 4.84 18.14
CA ASN A 463 -3.59 4.07 16.89
C ASN A 463 -3.74 5.01 15.68
N THR A 464 -4.31 6.19 15.85
CA THR A 464 -4.38 7.19 14.77
C THR A 464 -2.98 7.58 14.31
N LEU A 465 -2.05 7.82 15.23
CA LEU A 465 -0.66 8.12 14.88
C LEU A 465 -0.01 6.95 14.11
N GLY A 466 -0.06 5.72 14.66
CA GLY A 466 0.62 4.57 14.08
C GLY A 466 -0.03 4.05 12.81
N GLU A 467 -1.33 3.78 12.84
CA GLU A 467 -2.03 3.07 11.77
C GLU A 467 -2.59 3.98 10.68
N LYS A 468 -3.15 5.16 11.06
CA LYS A 468 -3.78 6.07 10.11
C LYS A 468 -2.81 7.09 9.50
N ILE A 469 -1.73 7.42 10.18
CA ILE A 469 -0.78 8.44 9.73
C ILE A 469 0.55 7.81 9.29
N LEU A 470 1.29 7.18 10.20
CA LEU A 470 2.63 6.69 9.90
C LEU A 470 2.62 5.53 8.92
N ALA A 471 1.73 4.56 9.09
CA ALA A 471 1.70 3.39 8.22
C ALA A 471 1.39 3.71 6.75
N PRO A 472 0.43 4.57 6.39
CA PRO A 472 0.26 5.01 5.01
C PRO A 472 1.45 5.81 4.48
N LEU A 473 2.05 6.68 5.28
CA LEU A 473 3.19 7.51 4.88
C LEU A 473 4.46 6.70 4.64
N VAL A 474 4.68 5.62 5.38
CA VAL A 474 5.76 4.64 5.14
C VAL A 474 5.43 3.72 3.97
N GLY A 475 4.14 3.55 3.68
CA GLY A 475 3.58 2.57 2.78
C GLY A 475 3.14 1.32 3.56
N ARG A 476 1.85 0.98 3.53
CA ARG A 476 1.31 -0.14 4.34
C ARG A 476 1.99 -1.48 4.07
N HIS A 477 2.45 -1.72 2.85
CA HIS A 477 3.21 -2.92 2.49
C HIS A 477 4.60 -2.99 3.18
N ASN A 478 5.17 -1.86 3.57
CA ASN A 478 6.40 -1.78 4.38
C ASN A 478 6.13 -1.84 5.89
N CYS A 479 4.87 -2.04 6.29
CA CYS A 479 4.47 -2.06 7.69
C CYS A 479 4.03 -3.44 8.13
N SER A 480 4.10 -3.69 9.43
CA SER A 480 3.53 -4.85 10.09
C SER A 480 2.82 -4.43 11.39
N PHE A 481 1.83 -5.23 11.77
CA PHE A 481 0.98 -4.97 12.94
C PHE A 481 0.91 -6.22 13.81
N PRO A 482 2.07 -6.68 14.34
CA PRO A 482 2.11 -7.91 15.10
C PRO A 482 1.36 -7.74 16.43
N ASN A 483 0.64 -8.78 16.83
CA ASN A 483 0.05 -8.86 18.14
C ASN A 483 1.05 -9.48 19.15
N GLU A 484 0.72 -9.40 20.44
CA GLU A 484 1.60 -9.90 21.50
C GLU A 484 1.96 -11.38 21.33
N ARG A 485 1.02 -12.24 20.90
CA ARG A 485 1.27 -13.68 20.71
C ARG A 485 2.27 -13.94 19.60
N GLU A 486 2.18 -13.17 18.50
CA GLU A 486 3.13 -13.25 17.41
C GLU A 486 4.54 -12.84 17.84
N LEU A 487 4.65 -11.90 18.78
CA LEU A 487 5.93 -11.43 19.31
C LEU A 487 6.59 -12.43 20.28
N VAL A 488 5.79 -13.08 21.13
CA VAL A 488 6.31 -13.84 22.30
C VAL A 488 6.23 -15.34 22.14
N GLU A 489 5.14 -15.84 21.53
CA GLU A 489 4.82 -17.27 21.49
C GLU A 489 5.17 -17.91 20.15
N SER A 490 5.16 -17.13 19.06
CA SER A 490 5.42 -17.64 17.73
C SER A 490 6.92 -17.97 17.53
N GLN A 491 7.19 -19.15 16.96
CA GLN A 491 8.52 -19.50 16.46
C GLN A 491 8.84 -18.78 15.14
N PHE A 492 7.81 -18.22 14.48
CA PHE A 492 7.93 -17.54 13.20
C PHE A 492 7.91 -16.04 13.41
N ASN A 493 8.84 -15.37 12.77
CA ASN A 493 8.97 -13.91 12.81
C ASN A 493 8.82 -13.26 11.42
N SER A 494 7.99 -13.85 10.57
CA SER A 494 7.69 -13.36 9.22
C SER A 494 7.18 -11.91 9.18
N TRP A 495 6.62 -11.42 10.29
CA TRP A 495 6.19 -10.03 10.43
C TRP A 495 7.35 -9.01 10.35
N LEU A 496 8.61 -9.46 10.50
CA LEU A 496 9.82 -8.62 10.33
C LEU A 496 10.25 -8.47 8.87
N VAL A 497 9.87 -9.44 8.03
CA VAL A 497 10.44 -9.58 6.69
C VAL A 497 10.00 -8.45 5.79
N ASN A 498 10.96 -7.74 5.20
CA ASN A 498 10.72 -6.65 4.26
C ASN A 498 9.83 -5.54 4.88
N LYS A 499 10.07 -5.23 6.15
CA LYS A 499 9.34 -4.21 6.88
C LYS A 499 10.25 -3.10 7.36
N ARG A 500 9.75 -1.87 7.26
CA ARG A 500 10.39 -0.67 7.78
C ARG A 500 9.76 -0.17 9.06
N PHE A 501 8.47 -0.46 9.25
CA PHE A 501 7.72 -0.01 10.42
C PHE A 501 6.88 -1.14 11.00
N ALA A 502 7.05 -1.40 12.29
CA ALA A 502 6.18 -2.27 13.07
C ALA A 502 5.42 -1.43 14.09
N PHE A 503 4.10 -1.47 13.99
CA PHE A 503 3.22 -0.84 14.96
C PHE A 503 2.52 -1.92 15.79
N ILE A 504 2.79 -1.90 17.10
CA ILE A 504 2.23 -2.85 18.06
C ILE A 504 1.12 -2.11 18.82
N GLY A 505 -0.13 -2.33 18.42
CA GLY A 505 -1.29 -1.58 18.93
C GLY A 505 -1.54 -1.77 20.42
N GLU A 506 -1.19 -2.92 20.96
CA GLU A 506 -1.23 -3.20 22.38
C GLU A 506 -0.13 -4.20 22.75
N ILE A 507 0.71 -3.82 23.72
CA ILE A 507 1.72 -4.69 24.31
C ILE A 507 1.57 -4.71 25.82
N TYR A 508 1.48 -5.92 26.38
CA TYR A 508 1.52 -6.14 27.82
C TYR A 508 2.24 -7.46 28.12
N THR A 509 3.53 -7.37 28.29
CA THR A 509 4.36 -8.56 28.57
C THR A 509 4.52 -8.81 30.05
N GLY A 510 3.92 -7.97 30.90
CA GLY A 510 4.08 -8.00 32.32
C GLY A 510 5.55 -7.94 32.75
N ARG A 511 5.96 -8.80 33.67
CA ARG A 511 7.35 -8.90 34.14
C ARG A 511 8.24 -9.80 33.27
N SER A 512 7.83 -10.17 32.04
CA SER A 512 8.58 -11.06 31.18
C SER A 512 9.80 -10.37 30.55
N TRP A 513 10.97 -10.85 30.91
CA TRP A 513 12.22 -10.44 30.24
C TRP A 513 12.34 -10.97 28.81
N LYS A 514 11.64 -12.05 28.48
CA LYS A 514 11.75 -12.71 27.18
C LYS A 514 11.33 -11.78 26.02
N ALA A 515 10.16 -11.18 26.13
CA ALA A 515 9.65 -10.27 25.13
C ALA A 515 10.47 -8.97 25.05
N ALA A 516 10.82 -8.39 26.21
CA ALA A 516 11.66 -7.20 26.24
C ALA A 516 13.02 -7.43 25.58
N ASN A 517 13.66 -8.57 25.85
CA ASN A 517 14.96 -8.92 25.26
C ASN A 517 14.86 -9.22 23.76
N LEU A 518 13.78 -9.86 23.31
CA LEU A 518 13.53 -10.13 21.89
C LEU A 518 13.37 -8.82 21.10
N LEU A 519 12.57 -7.88 21.60
CA LEU A 519 12.41 -6.57 20.99
C LEU A 519 13.72 -5.75 20.98
N LYS A 520 14.56 -5.92 22.01
CA LYS A 520 15.88 -5.28 22.05
C LYS A 520 16.73 -5.63 20.82
N SER A 521 16.76 -6.92 20.42
CA SER A 521 17.52 -7.35 19.24
C SER A 521 16.93 -6.78 17.95
N TYR A 522 15.61 -6.78 17.80
CA TYR A 522 14.96 -6.22 16.61
C TYR A 522 15.18 -4.70 16.45
N ILE A 523 15.30 -3.98 17.55
CA ILE A 523 15.58 -2.53 17.51
C ILE A 523 17.04 -2.24 17.15
N THR A 524 18.00 -3.02 17.67
CA THR A 524 19.43 -2.64 17.59
C THR A 524 20.25 -3.41 16.58
N ASP A 525 19.91 -4.68 16.32
CA ASP A 525 20.78 -5.52 15.51
C ASP A 525 20.66 -5.16 14.03
N ARG A 526 21.77 -5.09 13.33
CA ARG A 526 21.82 -4.76 11.90
C ARG A 526 21.27 -5.86 11.02
N GLU A 527 21.37 -7.08 11.49
CA GLU A 527 20.90 -8.27 10.81
C GLU A 527 19.99 -9.04 11.76
N THR A 528 19.01 -9.72 11.21
CA THR A 528 18.12 -10.58 11.99
C THR A 528 17.95 -11.92 11.31
N ALA A 529 17.91 -12.97 12.12
CA ALA A 529 17.54 -14.30 11.64
C ALA A 529 16.02 -14.35 11.43
N VAL A 530 15.63 -14.80 10.26
CA VAL A 530 14.23 -14.93 9.85
C VAL A 530 13.86 -16.41 9.81
N ASN A 531 12.73 -16.73 10.44
CA ASN A 531 12.11 -18.03 10.42
C ASN A 531 10.69 -17.89 9.88
N GLU A 532 10.49 -18.28 8.63
CA GLU A 532 9.19 -18.27 7.95
C GLU A 532 8.69 -19.71 7.79
N LYS A 533 7.37 -19.87 7.78
CA LYS A 533 6.76 -21.19 7.60
C LYS A 533 7.09 -21.75 6.21
N PHE A 534 7.60 -22.97 6.17
CA PHE A 534 8.02 -23.69 4.95
C PHE A 534 9.26 -23.13 4.24
N ILE A 535 9.97 -22.16 4.80
CA ILE A 535 11.21 -21.61 4.26
C ILE A 535 12.36 -21.92 5.23
N ARG A 536 13.53 -22.25 4.72
CA ARG A 536 14.73 -22.40 5.56
C ARG A 536 15.04 -21.07 6.22
N SER A 537 15.42 -21.11 7.50
CA SER A 537 15.87 -19.90 8.20
C SER A 537 17.02 -19.23 7.47
N TYR A 538 16.96 -17.92 7.34
CA TYR A 538 17.96 -17.09 6.66
C TYR A 538 18.18 -15.80 7.44
N THR A 539 19.28 -15.11 7.15
CA THR A 539 19.59 -13.79 7.76
C THR A 539 19.30 -12.69 6.75
N THR A 540 18.67 -11.63 7.20
CA THR A 540 18.39 -10.44 6.38
C THR A 540 18.80 -9.17 7.11
N GLU A 541 19.07 -8.11 6.35
CA GLU A 541 19.27 -6.78 6.91
C GLU A 541 18.01 -6.31 7.63
N ASN A 542 18.19 -5.74 8.81
CA ASN A 542 17.11 -5.27 9.66
C ASN A 542 16.92 -3.76 9.51
N TRP A 543 15.85 -3.36 8.86
CA TRP A 543 15.44 -1.95 8.65
C TRP A 543 14.21 -1.55 9.46
N ILE A 544 13.79 -2.40 10.40
CA ILE A 544 12.54 -2.18 11.13
C ILE A 544 12.68 -1.08 12.19
N HIS A 545 11.67 -0.26 12.30
CA HIS A 545 11.48 0.73 13.36
C HIS A 545 10.21 0.39 14.10
N VAL A 546 10.26 0.39 15.42
CA VAL A 546 9.16 -0.09 16.25
C VAL A 546 8.49 1.08 16.96
N MET A 547 7.15 1.13 16.89
CA MET A 547 6.31 1.92 17.78
C MET A 547 5.32 0.98 18.44
N ALA A 548 5.29 1.00 19.76
CA ALA A 548 4.39 0.15 20.55
C ALA A 548 3.48 1.00 21.43
N CYS A 549 2.28 0.50 21.71
CA CYS A 549 1.32 1.12 22.62
C CYS A 549 1.04 0.22 23.81
N SER A 550 0.77 0.81 24.97
CA SER A 550 0.27 0.08 26.13
C SER A 550 -0.64 0.95 26.97
N ASN A 551 -1.45 0.26 27.77
CA ASN A 551 -2.31 0.87 28.79
C ASN A 551 -1.74 0.66 30.20
N SER A 552 -0.50 0.21 30.34
CA SER A 552 0.12 -0.07 31.64
C SER A 552 1.58 0.35 31.67
N LEU A 553 2.02 0.95 32.76
CA LEU A 553 3.44 1.23 33.05
C LEU A 553 4.28 -0.05 33.17
N ARG A 554 3.62 -1.21 33.38
CA ARG A 554 4.26 -2.54 33.45
C ARG A 554 4.29 -3.25 32.09
N ALA A 555 4.09 -2.53 31.00
CA ALA A 555 4.04 -3.06 29.65
C ALA A 555 5.30 -3.82 29.25
N LEU A 556 6.46 -3.23 29.52
CA LEU A 556 7.77 -3.79 29.25
C LEU A 556 8.67 -3.64 30.48
N LYS A 557 9.48 -4.64 30.74
CA LYS A 557 10.52 -4.54 31.76
C LYS A 557 11.72 -3.77 31.19
N LEU A 558 11.93 -2.54 31.66
CA LEU A 558 13.03 -1.67 31.26
C LEU A 558 14.09 -1.65 32.37
N ASP A 559 15.33 -1.96 32.02
CA ASP A 559 16.43 -1.79 32.95
C ASP A 559 16.92 -0.32 32.98
N ASN A 560 17.61 0.05 34.05
CA ASN A 560 18.09 1.43 34.24
C ASN A 560 19.13 1.88 33.21
N THR A 561 19.68 0.97 32.42
CA THR A 561 20.65 1.23 31.36
C THR A 561 20.02 1.15 29.96
N ASP A 562 18.70 0.95 29.88
CA ASP A 562 18.02 0.87 28.61
C ASP A 562 18.19 2.17 27.80
N ARG A 563 18.65 2.03 26.59
CA ARG A 563 18.92 3.11 25.62
C ARG A 563 18.11 2.98 24.34
N ARG A 564 17.17 2.03 24.31
CA ARG A 564 16.45 1.63 23.11
C ARG A 564 15.01 2.12 23.05
N TRP A 565 14.43 2.42 24.19
CA TRP A 565 13.05 2.87 24.25
C TRP A 565 12.95 4.34 24.66
N MET A 566 12.28 5.13 23.84
CA MET A 566 11.75 6.43 24.25
C MET A 566 10.31 6.23 24.71
N VAL A 567 9.98 6.72 25.89
CA VAL A 567 8.63 6.66 26.47
C VAL A 567 8.15 8.07 26.76
N PRO A 568 7.52 8.75 25.79
CA PRO A 568 7.07 10.13 25.98
C PRO A 568 5.84 10.17 26.89
N THR A 569 5.69 11.30 27.58
CA THR A 569 4.49 11.64 28.33
C THR A 569 3.36 11.94 27.36
N LEU A 570 2.21 11.28 27.58
CA LEU A 570 1.01 11.44 26.77
C LEU A 570 -0.05 12.25 27.50
N THR A 571 -0.95 12.87 26.73
CA THR A 571 -2.16 13.45 27.28
C THR A 571 -3.04 12.38 27.95
N GLU A 572 -3.74 12.78 28.99
CA GLU A 572 -4.72 11.92 29.68
C GLU A 572 -6.18 12.35 29.40
N THR A 573 -6.36 13.42 28.65
CA THR A 573 -7.68 13.95 28.31
C THR A 573 -7.95 13.75 26.83
N PRO A 574 -8.95 12.94 26.43
CA PRO A 574 -9.30 12.75 25.03
C PRO A 574 -9.81 14.04 24.39
N TRP A 575 -9.51 14.23 23.09
CA TRP A 575 -10.12 15.29 22.31
C TRP A 575 -11.64 15.16 22.26
N PRO A 576 -12.37 16.27 22.22
CA PRO A 576 -13.79 16.26 21.91
C PRO A 576 -14.06 15.61 20.54
N HIS A 577 -15.22 14.95 20.41
CA HIS A 577 -15.59 14.23 19.19
C HIS A 577 -15.51 15.11 17.93
N ALA A 578 -15.95 16.36 18.02
CA ALA A 578 -15.90 17.30 16.88
C ALA A 578 -14.46 17.55 16.36
N GLN A 579 -13.46 17.60 17.26
CA GLN A 579 -12.07 17.75 16.85
C GLN A 579 -11.54 16.48 16.16
N TRP A 580 -11.95 15.30 16.64
CA TRP A 580 -11.63 14.04 15.98
C TRP A 580 -12.21 13.94 14.58
N VAL A 581 -13.46 14.37 14.40
CA VAL A 581 -14.10 14.41 13.07
C VAL A 581 -13.30 15.31 12.14
N ALA A 582 -13.06 16.56 12.54
CA ALA A 582 -12.32 17.51 11.70
C ALA A 582 -10.90 17.04 11.35
N PHE A 583 -10.22 16.42 12.30
CA PHE A 583 -8.87 15.89 12.08
C PHE A 583 -8.86 14.68 11.16
N ASN A 584 -9.81 13.75 11.31
CA ASN A 584 -9.94 12.60 10.42
C ASN A 584 -10.28 13.04 8.99
N ASP A 585 -11.22 13.97 8.81
CA ASP A 585 -11.57 14.51 7.50
C ASP A 585 -10.35 15.18 6.82
N TRP A 586 -9.53 15.89 7.61
CA TRP A 586 -8.31 16.48 7.10
C TRP A 586 -7.27 15.42 6.69
N ILE A 587 -7.07 14.33 7.48
CA ILE A 587 -6.18 13.22 7.14
C ILE A 587 -6.65 12.52 5.87
N GLU A 588 -7.93 12.19 5.79
CA GLU A 588 -8.55 11.51 4.64
C GLU A 588 -8.52 12.38 3.38
N GLY A 589 -8.46 13.69 3.55
CA GLY A 589 -8.26 14.65 2.48
C GLY A 589 -6.80 14.75 2.00
N THR A 590 -6.18 15.91 2.26
CA THR A 590 -4.79 16.19 1.88
C THR A 590 -3.79 16.05 3.03
N GLY A 591 -4.25 15.74 4.22
CA GLY A 591 -3.45 15.77 5.43
C GLY A 591 -2.19 14.91 5.34
N LEU A 592 -2.29 13.69 4.82
CA LEU A 592 -1.13 12.81 4.66
C LEU A 592 -0.08 13.39 3.70
N ASN A 593 -0.50 14.03 2.61
CA ASN A 593 0.41 14.67 1.66
C ASN A 593 1.13 15.88 2.29
N ILE A 594 0.41 16.63 3.14
CA ILE A 594 0.95 17.77 3.87
C ILE A 594 1.92 17.29 4.97
N ILE A 595 1.58 16.24 5.72
CA ILE A 595 2.48 15.63 6.72
C ILE A 595 3.75 15.11 6.05
N ARG A 596 3.65 14.50 4.86
CA ARG A 596 4.82 14.11 4.10
C ARG A 596 5.72 15.31 3.78
N ARG A 597 5.14 16.38 3.26
CA ARG A 597 5.88 17.62 2.98
C ARG A 597 6.53 18.21 4.24
N TRP A 598 5.79 18.21 5.35
CA TRP A 598 6.32 18.63 6.65
C TRP A 598 7.51 17.77 7.06
N ALA A 599 7.41 16.44 6.95
CA ALA A 599 8.50 15.54 7.32
C ALA A 599 9.74 15.73 6.44
N GLU A 600 9.57 15.93 5.13
CA GLU A 600 10.67 16.21 4.19
C GLU A 600 11.40 17.54 4.49
N ASN A 601 10.69 18.51 5.04
CA ASN A 601 11.22 19.84 5.39
C ASN A 601 11.61 19.98 6.87
N PHE A 602 11.53 18.91 7.68
CA PHE A 602 11.75 18.98 9.11
C PHE A 602 13.18 19.40 9.48
N GLY A 603 14.18 18.94 8.74
CA GLY A 603 15.58 19.33 8.83
C GLY A 603 16.36 18.69 9.98
N ASP A 604 15.76 18.53 11.16
CA ASP A 604 16.40 17.90 12.33
C ASP A 604 16.01 16.42 12.42
N TYR A 605 16.76 15.55 11.75
CA TYR A 605 16.51 14.11 11.75
C TYR A 605 17.33 13.38 12.81
N VAL A 606 16.84 12.18 13.20
CA VAL A 606 17.57 11.29 14.10
C VAL A 606 18.90 10.91 13.49
N LYS A 607 19.97 10.99 14.27
CA LYS A 607 21.32 10.62 13.81
C LYS A 607 21.54 9.11 13.94
N VAL A 608 22.31 8.56 13.02
CA VAL A 608 22.70 7.14 13.09
C VAL A 608 23.46 6.88 14.41
N GLY A 609 23.04 5.84 15.12
CA GLY A 609 23.63 5.48 16.42
C GLY A 609 23.12 6.28 17.60
N GLN A 610 22.21 7.21 17.40
CA GLN A 610 21.57 7.94 18.49
C GLN A 610 20.75 7.02 19.38
N HIS A 611 20.87 7.21 20.69
CA HIS A 611 20.10 6.51 21.70
C HIS A 611 18.76 7.21 21.99
N ALA A 612 17.84 6.46 22.53
CA ALA A 612 16.59 7.01 23.03
C ALA A 612 16.85 8.03 24.13
N PRO A 613 16.20 9.21 24.07
CA PRO A 613 16.26 10.17 25.17
C PRO A 613 15.64 9.61 26.44
N MET A 614 16.13 10.08 27.59
CA MET A 614 15.55 9.75 28.87
C MET A 614 14.37 10.70 29.15
N THR A 615 13.21 10.13 29.44
CA THR A 615 11.97 10.85 29.75
C THR A 615 11.53 10.54 31.19
N GLU A 616 10.67 11.39 31.77
CA GLU A 616 10.17 11.12 33.12
C GLU A 616 9.31 9.84 33.13
N ARG A 617 8.45 9.63 32.13
CA ARG A 617 7.63 8.41 32.00
C ARG A 617 8.47 7.14 31.91
N LYS A 618 9.63 7.23 31.25
CA LYS A 618 10.59 6.12 31.21
C LYS A 618 11.17 5.82 32.59
N ARG A 619 11.52 6.85 33.37
CA ARG A 619 11.99 6.67 34.75
C ARG A 619 10.94 6.02 35.62
N GLU A 620 9.67 6.41 35.49
CA GLU A 620 8.56 5.77 36.19
C GLU A 620 8.47 4.28 35.83
N MET A 621 8.51 3.93 34.56
CA MET A 621 8.49 2.53 34.12
C MET A 621 9.70 1.74 34.62
N GLN A 622 10.87 2.34 34.68
CA GLN A 622 12.07 1.69 35.23
C GLN A 622 11.87 1.39 36.73
N ARG A 623 11.32 2.34 37.50
CA ARG A 623 10.97 2.14 38.91
C ARG A 623 9.95 1.02 39.10
N GLU A 624 8.87 1.01 38.29
CA GLU A 624 7.87 -0.07 38.31
C GLU A 624 8.41 -1.43 37.86
N SER A 625 9.51 -1.45 37.10
CA SER A 625 10.16 -2.66 36.61
C SER A 625 11.16 -3.23 37.63
N GLU A 626 11.51 -2.48 38.66
CA GLU A 626 12.40 -2.94 39.72
C GLU A 626 11.72 -4.03 40.57
N SER A 627 12.50 -4.95 41.06
CA SER A 627 11.97 -5.92 42.00
C SER A 627 11.57 -5.23 43.33
N GLU A 628 10.65 -5.85 44.06
CA GLU A 628 10.26 -5.38 45.37
C GLU A 628 11.47 -5.22 46.30
N ALA A 629 12.47 -6.11 46.19
CA ALA A 629 13.69 -6.02 46.97
C ALA A 629 14.52 -4.78 46.58
N VAL A 630 14.63 -4.46 45.28
CA VAL A 630 15.33 -3.27 44.80
C VAL A 630 14.59 -2.00 45.21
N GLN A 631 13.27 -1.97 45.12
CA GLN A 631 12.44 -0.84 45.58
C GLN A 631 12.65 -0.58 47.07
N LEU A 632 12.52 -1.60 47.91
CA LEU A 632 12.78 -1.49 49.34
C LEU A 632 14.20 -1.02 49.65
N LEU A 633 15.20 -1.51 48.91
CA LEU A 633 16.57 -1.08 49.09
C LEU A 633 16.75 0.38 48.68
N ARG A 634 16.13 0.80 47.59
CA ARG A 634 16.15 2.21 47.12
C ARG A 634 15.55 3.11 48.19
N ASP A 635 14.31 2.83 48.62
CA ASP A 635 13.60 3.63 49.61
C ASP A 635 14.44 3.74 50.90
N TRP A 636 15.05 2.63 51.31
CA TRP A 636 15.94 2.64 52.46
C TRP A 636 17.18 3.48 52.24
N CYS A 637 17.86 3.40 51.12
CA CYS A 637 19.03 4.23 50.79
C CYS A 637 18.71 5.72 50.68
N GLU A 638 17.57 6.07 50.05
CA GLU A 638 17.12 7.45 49.90
C GLU A 638 16.74 8.06 51.26
N ALA A 639 16.11 7.29 52.15
CA ALA A 639 15.80 7.76 53.50
C ALA A 639 17.05 8.00 54.37
N HIS A 640 18.19 7.48 53.98
CA HIS A 640 19.45 7.58 54.75
C HIS A 640 20.58 8.28 53.99
N ILE A 641 20.24 9.01 52.92
CA ILE A 641 21.25 9.67 52.07
C ILE A 641 22.01 10.78 52.82
N ASP A 642 21.31 11.51 53.68
CA ASP A 642 21.80 12.60 54.51
C ASP A 642 22.11 12.18 55.97
N VAL A 643 22.18 10.87 56.21
CA VAL A 643 22.45 10.31 57.53
C VAL A 643 23.88 9.75 57.56
N PRO A 644 24.73 10.04 58.58
CA PRO A 644 26.05 9.46 58.69
C PRO A 644 26.00 8.01 59.15
N ILE A 645 25.66 7.11 58.19
CA ILE A 645 25.46 5.69 58.43
C ILE A 645 26.35 4.84 57.51
N SER A 646 26.82 3.75 58.04
CA SER A 646 27.50 2.66 57.28
C SER A 646 26.75 1.35 57.56
N VAL A 647 26.68 0.48 56.56
CA VAL A 647 25.94 -0.76 56.66
C VAL A 647 26.71 -1.91 56.05
N ALA A 648 26.71 -3.03 56.71
CA ALA A 648 27.33 -4.25 56.17
C ALA A 648 26.42 -4.82 55.04
N GLU A 649 27.03 -5.22 53.96
CA GLU A 649 26.32 -5.82 52.80
C GLU A 649 25.44 -7.03 53.20
N GLU A 650 25.94 -7.85 54.14
CA GLU A 650 25.17 -9.00 54.66
C GLU A 650 23.94 -8.58 55.46
N ALA A 651 24.00 -7.48 56.21
CA ALA A 651 22.88 -6.94 56.96
C ALA A 651 21.74 -6.49 56.03
N ILE A 652 22.07 -5.84 54.92
CA ILE A 652 21.09 -5.47 53.87
C ILE A 652 20.46 -6.71 53.29
N LYS A 653 21.24 -7.71 52.94
CA LYS A 653 20.72 -8.97 52.40
C LYS A 653 19.73 -9.65 53.34
N ILE A 654 20.06 -9.72 54.62
CA ILE A 654 19.19 -10.29 55.67
C ILE A 654 17.89 -9.48 55.77
N MET A 655 17.98 -8.13 55.81
CA MET A 655 16.83 -7.24 55.84
C MET A 655 15.90 -7.50 54.67
N LEU A 656 16.41 -7.60 53.46
CA LEU A 656 15.61 -7.85 52.27
C LEU A 656 15.03 -9.26 52.24
N GLN A 657 15.78 -10.29 52.69
CA GLN A 657 15.30 -11.68 52.77
C GLN A 657 14.15 -11.84 53.78
N ASN A 658 14.11 -11.01 54.82
CA ASN A 658 13.03 -11.04 55.79
C ASN A 658 11.74 -10.42 55.25
N ARG A 659 11.83 -9.48 54.30
CA ARG A 659 10.67 -8.77 53.75
C ARG A 659 10.20 -9.34 52.42
N VAL A 660 11.12 -9.86 51.58
CA VAL A 660 10.83 -10.37 50.23
C VAL A 660 11.29 -11.80 50.11
N LYS A 661 10.37 -12.73 49.94
CA LYS A 661 10.68 -14.15 49.73
C LYS A 661 10.05 -14.65 48.42
N PRO A 662 10.82 -15.30 47.54
CA PRO A 662 12.27 -15.48 47.57
C PRO A 662 13.02 -14.23 47.10
N LEU A 663 14.22 -14.00 47.64
CA LEU A 663 15.17 -12.97 47.16
C LEU A 663 15.99 -13.54 46.01
N TYR A 664 15.86 -12.95 44.83
CA TYR A 664 16.62 -13.39 43.63
C TYR A 664 17.87 -12.57 43.36
N GLU A 665 18.01 -11.39 43.94
CA GLU A 665 19.12 -10.50 43.71
C GLU A 665 20.38 -10.97 44.40
N SER A 666 21.50 -10.95 43.64
CA SER A 666 22.81 -11.22 44.19
C SER A 666 23.35 -10.06 45.00
N LYS A 667 24.32 -10.31 45.90
CA LYS A 667 25.01 -9.23 46.64
C LYS A 667 25.61 -8.19 45.70
N LEU A 668 26.17 -8.62 44.57
CA LEU A 668 26.74 -7.69 43.58
C LEU A 668 25.70 -6.80 42.96
N GLU A 669 24.50 -7.29 42.68
CA GLU A 669 23.39 -6.49 42.14
C GLU A 669 22.91 -5.47 43.16
N LEU A 670 22.69 -5.87 44.41
CA LEU A 670 22.29 -4.99 45.49
C LEU A 670 23.33 -3.87 45.70
N ARG A 671 24.63 -4.20 45.70
CA ARG A 671 25.73 -3.22 45.77
C ARG A 671 25.64 -2.21 44.63
N ARG A 672 25.47 -2.64 43.39
CA ARG A 672 25.34 -1.74 42.22
C ARG A 672 24.14 -0.78 42.32
N VAL A 673 23.06 -1.21 42.97
CA VAL A 673 21.91 -0.35 43.23
C VAL A 673 22.31 0.76 44.21
N MET A 674 23.00 0.43 45.29
CA MET A 674 23.48 1.40 46.29
C MET A 674 24.48 2.38 45.69
N GLU A 675 25.46 1.89 44.91
CA GLU A 675 26.47 2.73 44.24
C GLU A 675 25.80 3.77 43.30
N ARG A 676 24.73 3.41 42.59
CA ARG A 676 23.94 4.34 41.75
C ARG A 676 23.25 5.45 42.56
N LEU A 677 22.95 5.21 43.81
CA LEU A 677 22.36 6.17 44.72
C LEU A 677 23.41 6.97 45.49
N GLY A 678 24.70 6.87 45.09
CA GLY A 678 25.79 7.60 45.68
C GLY A 678 26.40 6.97 46.94
N TRP A 679 25.94 5.74 47.28
CA TRP A 679 26.61 4.98 48.36
C TRP A 679 27.95 4.45 47.87
N VAL A 680 28.97 4.46 48.73
CA VAL A 680 30.33 4.13 48.37
C VAL A 680 30.82 2.97 49.21
N GLU A 681 31.49 1.97 48.54
CA GLU A 681 32.12 0.87 49.23
C GLU A 681 33.34 1.38 50.01
N PHE A 682 33.46 0.99 51.28
CA PHE A 682 34.70 1.19 52.02
C PHE A 682 35.84 0.35 51.42
N PRO A 683 37.03 0.91 51.17
CA PRO A 683 38.10 0.27 50.44
C PRO A 683 38.59 -1.06 51.03
N GLU A 684 38.36 -1.29 52.33
CA GLU A 684 38.79 -2.49 53.01
C GLU A 684 37.59 -3.26 53.61
N ARG A 685 37.70 -4.60 53.66
CA ARG A 685 36.74 -5.41 54.39
C ARG A 685 36.95 -5.24 55.90
N LEU A 686 35.92 -4.94 56.62
CA LEU A 686 35.91 -4.81 58.06
C LEU A 686 35.47 -6.12 58.72
N THR A 687 36.08 -6.48 59.87
CA THR A 687 35.60 -7.57 60.69
C THR A 687 34.45 -7.14 61.54
N ILE A 688 33.27 -7.75 61.27
CA ILE A 688 32.00 -7.49 61.97
C ILE A 688 31.50 -8.89 62.37
N ASP A 689 31.14 -9.08 63.65
CA ASP A 689 30.69 -10.37 64.17
C ASP A 689 31.60 -11.54 63.79
N SER A 690 32.91 -11.35 63.94
CA SER A 690 33.94 -12.34 63.62
C SER A 690 34.09 -12.70 62.13
N MET A 691 33.36 -12.09 61.22
CA MET A 691 33.45 -12.28 59.76
C MET A 691 33.92 -11.02 59.05
N LYS A 692 34.79 -11.18 58.02
CA LYS A 692 35.18 -10.10 57.12
C LYS A 692 34.05 -9.77 56.16
N GLN A 693 33.51 -8.59 56.30
CA GLN A 693 32.37 -8.10 55.51
C GLN A 693 32.70 -6.85 54.71
N THR A 694 32.07 -6.67 53.56
CA THR A 694 32.07 -5.46 52.79
C THR A 694 31.07 -4.48 53.41
N VAL A 695 31.46 -3.19 53.52
CA VAL A 695 30.65 -2.14 54.13
C VAL A 695 30.37 -1.10 53.10
N MET A 696 29.10 -0.69 52.98
CA MET A 696 28.64 0.40 52.16
C MET A 696 28.41 1.65 53.05
N MET A 697 28.92 2.79 52.62
CA MET A 697 28.83 4.07 53.33
C MET A 697 27.83 4.98 52.64
N SER A 698 27.03 5.68 53.44
CA SER A 698 26.16 6.73 52.88
C SER A 698 26.98 7.86 52.23
N PRO A 699 26.39 8.64 51.30
CA PRO A 699 27.07 9.76 50.66
C PRO A 699 27.72 10.74 51.68
N MET A 700 27.05 10.93 52.80
CA MET A 700 27.56 11.78 53.89
C MET A 700 28.84 11.23 54.52
N VAL A 701 28.88 9.93 54.84
CA VAL A 701 30.06 9.26 55.36
C VAL A 701 31.18 9.25 54.30
N ALA A 702 30.87 9.04 53.06
CA ALA A 702 31.83 9.02 51.95
C ALA A 702 32.47 10.43 51.75
N ALA A 703 31.70 11.50 51.88
CA ALA A 703 32.20 12.88 51.80
C ALA A 703 33.12 13.21 52.97
N GLU A 704 32.77 12.82 54.20
CA GLU A 704 33.59 13.04 55.37
C GLU A 704 34.94 12.28 55.26
N LEU A 705 34.89 11.02 54.78
CA LEU A 705 36.06 10.22 54.49
C LEU A 705 37.01 10.90 53.46
N ALA A 706 36.44 11.47 52.41
CA ALA A 706 37.21 12.15 51.39
C ALA A 706 37.90 13.44 51.90
N SER A 707 37.32 14.09 52.90
CA SER A 707 37.86 15.30 53.49
C SER A 707 39.05 15.03 54.47
N HIS A 708 39.18 13.78 54.97
CA HIS A 708 40.20 13.39 55.98
C HIS A 708 41.07 12.17 55.53
N PRO A 709 41.85 12.25 54.46
CA PRO A 709 42.49 11.08 53.85
C PRO A 709 43.64 10.48 54.62
N LYS A 710 44.11 11.06 55.73
CA LYS A 710 45.33 10.64 56.41
C LYS A 710 45.18 9.83 57.72
N GLU A 711 43.96 9.71 58.27
CA GLU A 711 43.76 9.06 59.57
C GLU A 711 43.00 7.73 59.47
N GLN A 712 43.59 6.75 58.80
CA GLN A 712 42.92 5.44 58.52
C GLN A 712 42.44 4.71 59.76
N ASN A 713 43.12 4.80 60.88
CA ASN A 713 42.73 4.07 62.09
C ASN A 713 41.57 4.71 62.84
N GLU A 714 41.51 6.02 62.91
CA GLU A 714 40.39 6.74 63.51
C GLU A 714 39.13 6.64 62.61
N LEU A 715 39.37 6.68 61.34
CA LEU A 715 38.31 6.48 60.36
C LEU A 715 37.66 5.08 60.46
N ARG A 716 38.45 4.02 60.59
CA ARG A 716 37.94 2.68 60.83
C ARG A 716 37.14 2.60 62.14
N LYS A 717 37.60 3.28 63.15
CA LYS A 717 36.90 3.34 64.41
C LYS A 717 35.53 4.07 64.23
N TRP A 718 35.53 5.19 63.56
CA TRP A 718 34.31 5.99 63.26
C TRP A 718 33.33 5.24 62.39
N ILE A 719 33.80 4.59 61.35
CA ILE A 719 32.94 3.75 60.50
C ILE A 719 32.25 2.64 61.33
N ARG A 720 33.01 2.02 62.24
CA ARG A 720 32.45 1.03 63.16
C ARG A 720 31.38 1.61 64.07
N THR A 721 31.48 2.88 64.47
CA THR A 721 30.45 3.55 65.26
C THR A 721 29.20 3.92 64.43
N THR A 722 29.33 4.06 63.12
CA THR A 722 28.24 4.37 62.18
C THR A 722 27.62 3.08 61.59
N ILE A 723 28.22 1.90 61.84
CA ILE A 723 27.66 0.63 61.37
C ILE A 723 26.38 0.33 62.12
N GLN A 724 25.31 0.22 61.35
CA GLN A 724 24.05 -0.28 61.87
C GLN A 724 23.90 -1.79 61.57
N LEU A 725 23.58 -2.55 62.57
CA LEU A 725 23.15 -3.93 62.47
C LEU A 725 21.68 -3.99 62.03
N PRO A 726 21.19 -5.14 61.52
CA PRO A 726 19.89 -5.22 60.85
C PRO A 726 18.80 -4.48 61.62
N ILE A 727 18.08 -3.63 60.96
CA ILE A 727 16.98 -2.84 61.49
C ILE A 727 15.90 -3.81 61.94
N ASP A 728 15.69 -3.93 63.24
CA ASP A 728 14.59 -4.67 63.81
C ASP A 728 13.25 -4.11 63.29
N SER A 729 12.42 -5.00 62.79
CA SER A 729 11.16 -4.70 62.08
C SER A 729 10.05 -4.06 62.94
N GLU A 730 10.30 -3.69 64.19
CA GLU A 730 9.25 -3.27 65.11
C GLU A 730 9.12 -1.76 65.39
N SER A 731 9.97 -0.90 64.81
CA SER A 731 9.90 0.53 65.11
C SER A 731 9.47 1.37 63.92
N ARG A 732 8.36 1.06 63.23
CA ARG A 732 7.61 1.98 62.38
C ARG A 732 6.13 1.66 62.36
N THR A 733 5.47 1.98 63.45
CA THR A 733 4.11 2.52 63.46
C THR A 733 4.28 4.02 63.77
N VAL A 734 4.24 4.84 62.73
CA VAL A 734 3.57 6.16 62.67
C VAL A 734 3.36 6.50 61.20
#